data_386895dd167ab8bceb2311f24570e034
#
_entry.id   386895dd167ab8bceb2311f24570e034
#
_cell.length_a   1.000
_cell.length_b   1.000
_cell.length_c   1.000
_cell.angle_alpha   90.00
_cell.angle_beta   90.00
_cell.angle_gamma   90.00
#
_symmetry.space_group_name_H-M   'P 1'
#
loop_
_entity.id
_entity.type
_entity.pdbx_description
1 polymer ?
#
loop_
_entity_poly.entity_id
_entity_poly.type
_entity_poly.pdbx_seq_one_letter_code
_entity_poly.pdbx_strand_id
1 'polypeptide(L)'
;MLVPCDCSLHVPAQPLTPLHNLTASAPCKSLTFKINAVSAPARTSEFCPELAVPCTVVRQTAKGKKKGNWVHYGGSLPAMLEALDHVQDVGEALWPWEDTLSNRERTIILKEQKDWRRAVEIFDWFRRERGHELNVIHYNVVLCAVGRAMRWDLVLRLWHEMHSCGVLPDNSTYGTLIDVCCKGGSERAALLWLGDMCKRGLMPDEVTMSIVLQAYKKAGEYETAELFFRKWSSDSSTRMEGHPRYNLYTYNTLIDTYGKAGQLEKVSDTFNQMLREGVAPSVVTFNTMIHVWGKHHGMEQVASLVRMMEEFQCFPDTRTYNILISLYRESNDIDVAEYYFWRMKTENLVPDVVSCRTLLYGYSIRGMVTKAEALLKEMDEKGFVIDEYTQSSLTRMYVNAGMLEQAWRWFDRFHHQMNSECFSANIDAFGEKGYIVLAEKAFICCLKKNMLNVSVCNVMIKAYGLVGKLDEACEVADGMERYGILPDYVTYSSLIQLLSTAKLPKKALHLLKKMQAVKLLSDCVPYSVVISSFAKNGDLRMVEYLFSEMITSGIRADVFLYSILIDAYAEVGKVQQAAAYFGLMKKDGLCENATIYNSLIKLYTKVGYVAEARETYKLLGSLDTDASLYASNCMIDLYSDHCMVKEACEIFESLKARGSANEFSYAMMVCLYKKIGHYAVAHRICKEMQALGLLTQALSYNSVIQMYVSGGRMDDAFKIFKKMLATNTAPNDATFKALIAILVRSGVTKNGIRKLELLRRNNTHDCLRQWYRALYSAVRSSTSSFQHNIIDQSGTRARPFDIDNCKSRKRSTRKQVTSELISNG
;
A
#
# COMPACT_ATOMS: atom_id res chain seq x y z
N MET A 1 26.42 -0.34 51.38
CA MET A 1 25.37 -1.33 51.36
C MET A 1 25.16 -1.77 49.94
N LEU A 2 25.75 -2.91 49.61
CA LEU A 2 25.73 -3.54 48.28
C LEU A 2 24.53 -4.46 48.23
N VAL A 3 23.67 -4.25 47.28
CA VAL A 3 22.62 -5.21 46.92
C VAL A 3 23.05 -5.85 45.60
N PRO A 4 23.18 -7.17 45.47
CA PRO A 4 23.51 -7.84 44.25
C PRO A 4 22.25 -7.95 43.38
N CYS A 5 22.32 -7.42 42.15
CA CYS A 5 21.31 -7.68 41.11
C CYS A 5 21.59 -9.05 40.48
N ASP A 6 20.87 -10.06 40.93
CA ASP A 6 20.68 -11.30 40.17
C ASP A 6 19.80 -11.05 38.97
N CYS A 7 20.42 -10.88 37.78
CA CYS A 7 19.76 -10.99 36.53
C CYS A 7 19.93 -12.41 35.98
N SER A 8 19.16 -13.34 36.53
CA SER A 8 18.93 -14.63 35.86
C SER A 8 17.98 -14.43 34.68
N LEU A 9 18.52 -14.49 33.48
CA LEU A 9 17.76 -14.61 32.26
C LEU A 9 16.95 -15.91 32.27
N HIS A 10 15.70 -15.83 32.65
CA HIS A 10 14.72 -16.89 32.45
C HIS A 10 14.32 -16.93 30.95
N VAL A 11 15.07 -17.71 30.18
CA VAL A 11 14.55 -18.35 29.00
C VAL A 11 13.70 -19.52 29.49
N PRO A 12 12.43 -19.67 29.15
CA PRO A 12 11.66 -20.85 29.47
C PRO A 12 12.24 -22.05 28.74
N ALA A 13 13.16 -22.74 29.37
CA ALA A 13 13.67 -24.02 28.95
C ALA A 13 12.61 -25.08 29.24
N GLN A 14 11.90 -25.56 28.25
CA GLN A 14 11.33 -26.89 28.32
C GLN A 14 12.49 -27.88 28.33
N PRO A 15 12.53 -28.83 29.24
CA PRO A 15 13.66 -29.75 29.36
C PRO A 15 13.68 -30.71 28.18
N LEU A 16 14.82 -30.73 27.49
CA LEU A 16 15.18 -31.82 26.58
C LEU A 16 15.36 -33.09 27.44
N THR A 17 14.37 -33.96 27.38
CA THR A 17 14.52 -35.33 27.95
C THR A 17 15.59 -36.09 27.18
N PRO A 18 16.48 -36.80 27.88
CA PRO A 18 17.46 -37.65 27.23
C PRO A 18 16.74 -38.86 26.60
N LEU A 19 17.02 -39.08 25.35
CA LEU A 19 16.62 -40.27 24.59
C LEU A 19 17.38 -41.50 25.12
N HIS A 20 16.77 -42.19 26.08
CA HIS A 20 17.11 -43.60 26.39
C HIS A 20 15.84 -44.40 26.55
N ASN A 21 15.76 -45.46 25.73
CA ASN A 21 14.86 -46.62 25.81
C ASN A 21 13.39 -46.40 25.42
N LEU A 22 13.09 -46.67 24.17
CA LEU A 22 11.76 -47.05 23.70
C LEU A 22 11.76 -48.53 23.31
N THR A 23 11.27 -49.35 24.25
CA THR A 23 10.66 -50.64 23.95
C THR A 23 9.18 -50.40 23.68
N ALA A 24 8.68 -51.18 22.69
CA ALA A 24 7.37 -51.05 22.09
C ALA A 24 6.17 -51.02 23.04
N SER A 25 5.21 -50.15 22.75
CA SER A 25 3.79 -50.49 22.53
C SER A 25 2.88 -49.23 22.53
N ALA A 26 2.01 -49.21 21.49
CA ALA A 26 0.74 -48.45 21.31
C ALA A 26 0.79 -47.02 20.82
N PRO A 27 -0.21 -46.59 19.99
CA PRO A 27 -0.04 -45.50 19.00
C PRO A 27 -0.42 -44.12 19.57
N CYS A 28 0.52 -43.21 19.47
CA CYS A 28 0.26 -41.78 19.75
C CYS A 28 0.06 -41.05 18.41
N LYS A 29 -1.05 -40.30 18.33
CA LYS A 29 -1.47 -39.50 17.17
C LYS A 29 -0.44 -38.41 16.89
N SER A 30 0.29 -38.57 15.78
CA SER A 30 1.18 -37.54 15.25
C SER A 30 0.39 -36.48 14.49
N LEU A 31 0.50 -35.24 14.94
CA LEU A 31 0.14 -34.06 14.13
C LEU A 31 1.21 -33.87 13.06
N THR A 32 0.99 -34.44 11.89
CA THR A 32 1.77 -34.20 10.70
C THR A 32 1.23 -32.98 9.96
N PHE A 33 2.07 -31.97 9.82
CA PHE A 33 1.85 -30.92 8.82
C PHE A 33 1.92 -31.53 7.44
N LYS A 34 0.79 -31.63 6.75
CA LYS A 34 0.72 -32.06 5.35
C LYS A 34 1.19 -30.92 4.46
N ILE A 35 2.36 -31.10 3.87
CA ILE A 35 2.70 -30.47 2.59
C ILE A 35 1.99 -31.30 1.53
N ASN A 36 0.96 -30.76 0.92
CA ASN A 36 0.28 -31.38 -0.21
C ASN A 36 1.18 -31.34 -1.44
N ALA A 37 1.88 -32.41 -1.69
CA ALA A 37 2.35 -32.75 -3.01
C ALA A 37 1.18 -33.38 -3.78
N VAL A 38 0.67 -32.68 -4.78
CA VAL A 38 -0.35 -33.19 -5.68
C VAL A 38 0.32 -34.22 -6.60
N SER A 39 0.05 -35.49 -6.34
CA SER A 39 0.39 -36.61 -7.24
C SER A 39 -0.63 -36.61 -8.37
N ALA A 40 -0.13 -36.56 -9.60
CA ALA A 40 -0.91 -36.85 -10.80
C ALA A 40 -1.40 -38.32 -10.83
N PRO A 41 -2.62 -38.58 -11.31
CA PRO A 41 -3.12 -39.95 -11.41
C PRO A 41 -2.46 -40.70 -12.57
N ALA A 42 -1.99 -41.91 -12.26
CA ALA A 42 -1.55 -42.91 -13.24
C ALA A 42 -2.72 -43.27 -14.16
N ARG A 43 -2.55 -43.14 -15.46
CA ARG A 43 -3.39 -43.77 -16.47
C ARG A 43 -2.70 -45.05 -16.97
N THR A 44 -3.42 -46.11 -16.84
CA THR A 44 -3.18 -47.44 -17.38
C THR A 44 -3.03 -47.41 -18.89
N SER A 45 -2.10 -48.29 -19.33
CA SER A 45 -1.78 -48.64 -20.72
C SER A 45 -2.93 -49.31 -21.46
N GLU A 46 -3.18 -48.89 -22.70
CA GLU A 46 -3.62 -49.79 -23.76
C GLU A 46 -2.98 -49.43 -25.11
N PHE A 47 -2.62 -50.45 -25.81
CA PHE A 47 -1.87 -50.61 -27.06
C PHE A 47 -2.51 -49.93 -28.28
N CYS A 48 -1.75 -49.33 -29.19
CA CYS A 48 -1.40 -49.86 -30.54
C CYS A 48 -0.79 -48.75 -31.45
N PRO A 49 -0.24 -49.07 -32.63
CA PRO A 49 1.13 -48.73 -33.00
C PRO A 49 1.26 -47.77 -34.21
N GLU A 50 2.53 -47.42 -34.46
CA GLU A 50 3.10 -46.95 -35.74
C GLU A 50 2.64 -45.63 -36.36
N LEU A 51 3.53 -44.64 -36.24
CA LEU A 51 4.05 -43.96 -37.43
C LEU A 51 5.36 -43.21 -37.05
N ALA A 52 6.43 -43.72 -37.61
CA ALA A 52 7.77 -43.19 -37.47
C ALA A 52 7.93 -41.86 -38.26
N VAL A 53 8.37 -40.81 -37.56
CA VAL A 53 9.00 -39.63 -38.18
C VAL A 53 10.34 -39.41 -37.48
N PRO A 54 11.44 -39.23 -38.21
CA PRO A 54 12.76 -39.25 -37.61
C PRO A 54 13.04 -37.97 -36.84
N CYS A 55 13.17 -38.06 -35.50
CA CYS A 55 13.74 -37.04 -34.67
C CYS A 55 15.24 -36.93 -34.99
N THR A 56 15.63 -35.88 -35.63
CA THR A 56 17.04 -35.45 -35.70
C THR A 56 17.50 -35.13 -34.27
N VAL A 57 18.25 -36.06 -33.71
CA VAL A 57 19.00 -35.87 -32.48
C VAL A 57 20.06 -34.81 -32.74
N VAL A 58 19.74 -33.54 -32.34
CA VAL A 58 20.76 -32.55 -32.13
C VAL A 58 21.58 -33.03 -30.94
N ARG A 59 22.73 -33.57 -31.23
CA ARG A 59 23.79 -33.79 -30.22
C ARG A 59 24.10 -32.44 -29.61
N GLN A 60 23.58 -32.21 -28.42
CA GLN A 60 24.16 -31.21 -27.53
C GLN A 60 25.58 -31.66 -27.24
N THR A 61 26.52 -31.01 -27.90
CA THR A 61 27.94 -31.10 -27.56
C THR A 61 28.07 -30.77 -26.07
N ALA A 62 28.47 -31.76 -25.30
CA ALA A 62 28.83 -31.62 -23.90
C ALA A 62 29.78 -30.40 -23.81
N LYS A 63 29.30 -29.30 -23.16
CA LYS A 63 30.18 -28.20 -22.78
C LYS A 63 31.29 -28.80 -21.94
N GLY A 64 32.50 -28.82 -22.48
CA GLY A 64 33.68 -29.38 -21.83
C GLY A 64 33.77 -28.82 -20.40
N LYS A 65 33.78 -29.74 -19.41
CA LYS A 65 34.08 -29.34 -18.02
C LYS A 65 35.35 -28.48 -18.04
N LYS A 66 35.30 -27.26 -17.54
CA LYS A 66 36.49 -26.44 -17.33
C LYS A 66 37.40 -27.26 -16.42
N LYS A 67 38.54 -27.74 -16.94
CA LYS A 67 39.59 -28.39 -16.15
C LYS A 67 39.93 -27.45 -14.97
N GLY A 68 39.87 -27.98 -13.75
CA GLY A 68 40.33 -27.25 -12.57
C GLY A 68 41.79 -26.92 -12.75
N ASN A 69 42.18 -25.68 -12.62
CA ASN A 69 43.55 -25.26 -12.73
C ASN A 69 44.24 -25.38 -11.35
N TRP A 70 44.59 -26.62 -10.95
CA TRP A 70 45.17 -26.93 -9.64
C TRP A 70 46.70 -26.79 -9.61
N VAL A 71 47.31 -26.25 -10.68
CA VAL A 71 48.80 -26.07 -10.80
C VAL A 71 49.37 -25.23 -9.67
N HIS A 72 48.56 -24.44 -8.99
CA HIS A 72 48.94 -23.65 -7.84
C HIS A 72 49.20 -24.44 -6.55
N TYR A 73 48.69 -25.70 -6.50
CA TYR A 73 49.04 -26.60 -5.41
C TYR A 73 50.35 -27.33 -5.72
N GLY A 74 51.30 -27.31 -4.78
CA GLY A 74 52.56 -28.05 -4.92
C GLY A 74 52.43 -29.55 -4.63
N GLY A 75 53.46 -30.32 -4.97
CA GLY A 75 53.52 -31.75 -4.69
C GLY A 75 52.61 -32.66 -5.57
N SER A 76 52.07 -33.71 -4.99
CA SER A 76 51.20 -34.70 -5.65
C SER A 76 49.73 -34.27 -5.74
N LEU A 77 49.33 -33.19 -5.06
CA LEU A 77 47.93 -32.74 -5.01
C LEU A 77 47.26 -32.52 -6.38
N PRO A 78 47.90 -31.87 -7.38
CA PRO A 78 47.28 -31.69 -8.69
C PRO A 78 46.94 -33.03 -9.37
N ALA A 79 47.81 -34.04 -9.24
CA ALA A 79 47.59 -35.37 -9.80
C ALA A 79 46.47 -36.11 -9.06
N MET A 80 46.37 -35.95 -7.73
CA MET A 80 45.29 -36.55 -6.92
C MET A 80 43.91 -35.97 -7.30
N LEU A 81 43.83 -34.64 -7.45
CA LEU A 81 42.60 -33.97 -7.82
C LEU A 81 42.17 -34.29 -9.25
N GLU A 82 43.12 -34.42 -10.18
CA GLU A 82 42.86 -34.85 -11.55
C GLU A 82 42.37 -36.31 -11.61
N ALA A 83 43.00 -37.18 -10.81
CA ALA A 83 42.52 -38.58 -10.68
C ALA A 83 41.09 -38.68 -10.16
N LEU A 84 40.75 -37.88 -9.12
CA LEU A 84 39.37 -37.82 -8.56
C LEU A 84 38.34 -37.23 -9.52
N ASP A 85 38.76 -36.38 -10.48
CA ASP A 85 37.86 -35.87 -11.53
C ASP A 85 37.56 -36.90 -12.63
N HIS A 86 38.52 -37.83 -12.88
CA HIS A 86 38.44 -38.81 -13.97
C HIS A 86 37.92 -40.17 -13.53
N VAL A 87 38.21 -40.61 -12.30
CA VAL A 87 37.86 -41.94 -11.79
C VAL A 87 36.66 -41.84 -10.85
N GLN A 88 35.66 -42.67 -11.05
CA GLN A 88 34.45 -42.67 -10.21
C GLN A 88 34.67 -43.29 -8.83
N ASP A 89 35.46 -44.38 -8.76
CA ASP A 89 35.80 -45.02 -7.49
C ASP A 89 36.89 -44.21 -6.77
N VAL A 90 36.62 -43.83 -5.50
CA VAL A 90 37.56 -43.03 -4.70
C VAL A 90 38.81 -43.82 -4.32
N GLY A 91 38.66 -45.13 -4.03
CA GLY A 91 39.75 -46.02 -3.69
C GLY A 91 40.72 -46.18 -4.85
N GLU A 92 40.20 -46.45 -6.05
CA GLU A 92 41.00 -46.57 -7.27
C GLU A 92 41.72 -45.26 -7.62
N ALA A 93 41.02 -44.13 -7.44
CA ALA A 93 41.55 -42.80 -7.73
C ALA A 93 42.72 -42.41 -6.81
N LEU A 94 42.70 -42.75 -5.52
CA LEU A 94 43.66 -42.34 -4.50
C LEU A 94 44.62 -43.44 -4.09
N TRP A 95 44.46 -44.66 -4.55
CA TRP A 95 45.30 -45.84 -4.26
C TRP A 95 46.83 -45.53 -4.33
N PRO A 96 47.38 -44.83 -5.34
CA PRO A 96 48.80 -44.59 -5.45
C PRO A 96 49.40 -43.74 -4.32
N TRP A 97 48.53 -43.04 -3.54
CA TRP A 97 48.96 -42.12 -2.51
C TRP A 97 48.42 -42.44 -1.10
N GLU A 98 47.76 -43.64 -0.95
CA GLU A 98 47.09 -44.06 0.29
C GLU A 98 47.96 -43.88 1.55
N ASP A 99 49.18 -44.39 1.52
CA ASP A 99 50.11 -44.33 2.67
C ASP A 99 50.78 -42.98 2.90
N THR A 100 50.71 -42.07 1.93
CA THR A 100 51.46 -40.80 1.97
C THR A 100 50.59 -39.52 2.20
N LEU A 101 49.26 -39.68 2.28
CA LEU A 101 48.32 -38.63 2.40
C LEU A 101 48.44 -37.88 3.74
N SER A 102 48.94 -36.66 3.71
CA SER A 102 48.97 -35.76 4.88
C SER A 102 47.59 -35.19 5.21
N ASN A 103 47.40 -34.79 6.47
CA ASN A 103 46.13 -34.14 6.91
C ASN A 103 45.85 -32.85 6.12
N ARG A 104 46.84 -32.15 5.65
CA ARG A 104 46.72 -30.95 4.80
C ARG A 104 46.17 -31.31 3.42
N GLU A 105 46.66 -32.35 2.82
CA GLU A 105 46.26 -32.84 1.49
C GLU A 105 44.80 -33.35 1.55
N ARG A 106 44.40 -34.12 2.57
CA ARG A 106 43.01 -34.55 2.82
C ARG A 106 42.08 -33.36 2.94
N THR A 107 42.47 -32.33 3.69
CA THR A 107 41.65 -31.13 3.86
C THR A 107 41.44 -30.42 2.51
N ILE A 108 42.49 -30.32 1.69
CA ILE A 108 42.41 -29.68 0.37
C ILE A 108 41.54 -30.52 -0.59
N ILE A 109 41.73 -31.82 -0.61
CA ILE A 109 40.94 -32.73 -1.44
C ILE A 109 39.47 -32.57 -1.13
N LEU A 110 39.07 -32.63 0.15
CA LEU A 110 37.66 -32.43 0.58
C LEU A 110 37.12 -31.05 0.22
N LYS A 111 37.93 -30.00 0.35
CA LYS A 111 37.53 -28.61 0.10
C LYS A 111 37.27 -28.32 -1.38
N GLU A 112 38.05 -28.94 -2.26
CA GLU A 112 37.95 -28.76 -3.72
C GLU A 112 36.75 -29.48 -4.33
N GLN A 113 36.05 -30.37 -3.59
CA GLN A 113 34.87 -31.04 -4.09
C GLN A 113 33.69 -30.09 -4.23
N LYS A 114 33.14 -30.01 -5.44
CA LYS A 114 31.94 -29.20 -5.73
C LYS A 114 30.64 -29.91 -5.37
N ASP A 115 30.63 -31.24 -5.47
CA ASP A 115 29.48 -32.07 -5.12
C ASP A 115 29.65 -32.61 -3.69
N TRP A 116 28.68 -32.34 -2.84
CA TRP A 116 28.64 -32.80 -1.46
C TRP A 116 28.64 -34.33 -1.37
N ARG A 117 28.04 -35.06 -2.33
CA ARG A 117 28.05 -36.53 -2.39
C ARG A 117 29.45 -37.04 -2.50
N ARG A 118 30.22 -36.47 -3.43
CA ARG A 118 31.61 -36.82 -3.63
C ARG A 118 32.48 -36.50 -2.41
N ALA A 119 32.19 -35.35 -1.77
CA ALA A 119 32.89 -34.99 -0.52
C ALA A 119 32.63 -36.03 0.60
N VAL A 120 31.38 -36.49 0.75
CA VAL A 120 31.04 -37.56 1.71
C VAL A 120 31.66 -38.91 1.35
N GLU A 121 31.65 -39.31 0.08
CA GLU A 121 32.29 -40.53 -0.37
C GLU A 121 33.79 -40.56 -0.05
N ILE A 122 34.50 -39.49 -0.36
CA ILE A 122 35.94 -39.32 -0.05
C ILE A 122 36.17 -39.32 1.45
N PHE A 123 35.31 -38.62 2.23
CA PHE A 123 35.38 -38.61 3.68
C PHE A 123 35.17 -40.00 4.29
N ASP A 124 34.17 -40.75 3.79
CA ASP A 124 33.90 -42.12 4.19
C ASP A 124 35.05 -43.08 3.79
N TRP A 125 35.73 -42.83 2.66
CA TRP A 125 36.92 -43.54 2.30
C TRP A 125 38.08 -43.28 3.24
N PHE A 126 38.38 -42.01 3.56
CA PHE A 126 39.40 -41.65 4.59
C PHE A 126 39.14 -42.33 5.93
N ARG A 127 37.89 -42.47 6.32
CA ARG A 127 37.50 -43.13 7.57
C ARG A 127 37.73 -44.64 7.60
N ARG A 128 37.57 -45.32 6.45
CA ARG A 128 37.69 -46.79 6.37
C ARG A 128 39.17 -47.22 6.39
N GLU A 129 40.03 -46.37 6.01
CA GLU A 129 41.48 -46.65 5.93
C GLU A 129 42.11 -46.78 7.34
N ARG A 130 42.80 -47.86 7.57
CA ARG A 130 43.41 -48.16 8.87
C ARG A 130 44.57 -47.24 9.15
N GLY A 131 44.48 -46.39 10.22
CA GLY A 131 45.54 -45.61 10.77
C GLY A 131 45.40 -44.08 10.58
N HIS A 132 44.39 -43.60 9.94
CA HIS A 132 44.19 -42.19 9.70
C HIS A 132 43.13 -41.58 10.61
N GLU A 133 43.56 -40.88 11.66
CA GLU A 133 42.66 -40.12 12.54
C GLU A 133 42.13 -38.86 11.80
N LEU A 134 40.80 -38.84 11.64
CA LEU A 134 40.13 -37.64 11.13
C LEU A 134 40.11 -36.60 12.21
N ASN A 135 40.49 -35.37 11.85
CA ASN A 135 40.51 -34.26 12.77
C ASN A 135 39.30 -33.31 12.60
N VAL A 136 39.14 -32.34 13.50
CA VAL A 136 38.03 -31.36 13.50
C VAL A 136 37.88 -30.65 12.16
N ILE A 137 38.99 -30.33 11.48
CA ILE A 137 39.01 -29.60 10.20
C ILE A 137 38.34 -30.41 9.10
N HIS A 138 38.60 -31.73 9.02
CA HIS A 138 37.97 -32.62 8.04
C HIS A 138 36.47 -32.64 8.23
N TYR A 139 35.98 -32.81 9.46
CA TYR A 139 34.55 -32.75 9.78
C TYR A 139 33.94 -31.40 9.40
N ASN A 140 34.61 -30.28 9.74
CA ASN A 140 34.12 -28.94 9.41
C ASN A 140 33.95 -28.70 7.89
N VAL A 141 34.86 -29.20 7.07
CA VAL A 141 34.77 -29.09 5.61
C VAL A 141 33.58 -29.89 5.07
N VAL A 142 33.36 -31.11 5.55
CA VAL A 142 32.26 -31.96 5.09
C VAL A 142 30.93 -31.44 5.62
N LEU A 143 30.85 -31.03 6.89
CA LEU A 143 29.66 -30.37 7.48
C LEU A 143 29.25 -29.14 6.66
N CYS A 144 30.24 -28.32 6.24
CA CYS A 144 29.97 -27.18 5.36
C CYS A 144 29.41 -27.60 3.99
N ALA A 145 29.99 -28.63 3.37
CA ALA A 145 29.54 -29.11 2.06
C ALA A 145 28.12 -29.70 2.10
N VAL A 146 27.86 -30.57 3.08
CA VAL A 146 26.55 -31.22 3.28
C VAL A 146 25.48 -30.22 3.72
N GLY A 147 25.86 -29.28 4.57
CA GLY A 147 24.95 -28.25 5.05
C GLY A 147 24.55 -27.26 3.96
N ARG A 148 25.46 -26.86 3.06
CA ARG A 148 25.11 -26.07 1.86
C ARG A 148 24.14 -26.79 0.95
N ALA A 149 24.14 -28.10 0.95
CA ALA A 149 23.19 -28.93 0.21
C ALA A 149 21.86 -29.19 0.97
N MET A 150 21.69 -28.56 2.13
CA MET A 150 20.47 -28.65 2.98
C MET A 150 20.16 -30.08 3.46
N ARG A 151 21.16 -30.97 3.56
CA ARG A 151 21.00 -32.35 4.00
C ARG A 151 21.21 -32.45 5.51
N TRP A 152 20.22 -32.00 6.26
CA TRP A 152 20.25 -31.94 7.73
C TRP A 152 20.37 -33.30 8.40
N ASP A 153 19.85 -34.34 7.76
CA ASP A 153 20.00 -35.74 8.16
C ASP A 153 21.48 -36.16 8.25
N LEU A 154 22.26 -35.80 7.24
CA LEU A 154 23.68 -36.06 7.21
C LEU A 154 24.49 -35.18 8.17
N VAL A 155 24.09 -33.90 8.31
CA VAL A 155 24.72 -33.00 9.28
C VAL A 155 24.62 -33.57 10.70
N LEU A 156 23.43 -34.01 11.12
CA LEU A 156 23.21 -34.59 12.45
C LEU A 156 23.97 -35.90 12.62
N ARG A 157 24.03 -36.76 11.58
CA ARG A 157 24.80 -37.99 11.61
C ARG A 157 26.30 -37.70 11.79
N LEU A 158 26.88 -36.80 11.03
CA LEU A 158 28.29 -36.42 11.13
C LEU A 158 28.60 -35.76 12.50
N TRP A 159 27.67 -34.97 13.04
CA TRP A 159 27.76 -34.40 14.37
C TRP A 159 27.85 -35.46 15.46
N HIS A 160 26.96 -36.45 15.44
CA HIS A 160 26.97 -37.55 16.40
C HIS A 160 28.24 -38.44 16.23
N GLU A 161 28.65 -38.67 15.01
CA GLU A 161 29.85 -39.42 14.68
C GLU A 161 31.11 -38.76 15.23
N MET A 162 31.24 -37.42 15.00
CA MET A 162 32.34 -36.59 15.53
C MET A 162 32.49 -36.76 17.05
N HIS A 163 31.37 -36.76 17.78
CA HIS A 163 31.39 -36.99 19.22
C HIS A 163 31.75 -38.43 19.61
N SER A 164 31.22 -39.41 18.89
CA SER A 164 31.50 -40.83 19.18
C SER A 164 32.97 -41.20 18.92
N CYS A 165 33.63 -40.49 17.98
CA CYS A 165 35.04 -40.64 17.70
C CYS A 165 35.95 -39.84 18.62
N GLY A 166 35.38 -39.15 19.64
CA GLY A 166 36.15 -38.34 20.58
C GLY A 166 36.67 -37.01 20.03
N VAL A 167 36.26 -36.61 18.82
CA VAL A 167 36.63 -35.33 18.19
C VAL A 167 35.73 -34.24 18.77
N LEU A 168 36.28 -33.32 19.56
CA LEU A 168 35.50 -32.26 20.19
C LEU A 168 35.25 -31.11 19.19
N PRO A 169 34.00 -30.60 19.07
CA PRO A 169 33.70 -29.43 18.27
C PRO A 169 34.41 -28.18 18.77
N ASP A 170 34.89 -27.38 17.86
CA ASP A 170 35.54 -26.09 18.15
C ASP A 170 34.70 -24.89 17.68
N ASN A 171 35.22 -23.67 17.86
CA ASN A 171 34.55 -22.44 17.37
C ASN A 171 34.24 -22.50 15.87
N SER A 172 35.14 -23.05 15.07
CA SER A 172 34.96 -23.17 13.61
C SER A 172 33.84 -24.18 13.26
N THR A 173 33.67 -25.26 14.06
CA THR A 173 32.56 -26.22 13.88
C THR A 173 31.21 -25.54 14.11
N TYR A 174 31.06 -24.86 15.23
CA TYR A 174 29.84 -24.15 15.55
C TYR A 174 29.59 -22.99 14.58
N GLY A 175 30.62 -22.21 14.24
CA GLY A 175 30.54 -21.16 13.22
C GLY A 175 30.02 -21.70 11.87
N THR A 176 30.53 -22.85 11.43
CA THR A 176 30.10 -23.53 10.22
C THR A 176 28.63 -23.96 10.27
N LEU A 177 28.20 -24.57 11.38
CA LEU A 177 26.83 -25.02 11.57
C LEU A 177 25.85 -23.85 11.61
N ILE A 178 26.19 -22.78 12.34
CA ILE A 178 25.40 -21.55 12.43
C ILE A 178 25.30 -20.86 11.05
N ASP A 179 26.41 -20.71 10.32
CA ASP A 179 26.43 -20.10 8.98
C ASP A 179 25.56 -20.86 7.98
N VAL A 180 25.69 -22.19 7.99
CA VAL A 180 24.90 -23.05 7.10
C VAL A 180 23.40 -22.97 7.40
N CYS A 181 23.02 -23.00 8.70
CA CYS A 181 21.63 -22.82 9.12
C CYS A 181 21.09 -21.44 8.67
N CYS A 182 21.88 -20.38 8.83
CA CYS A 182 21.51 -19.03 8.42
C CYS A 182 21.32 -18.91 6.89
N LYS A 183 22.19 -19.55 6.11
CA LYS A 183 22.11 -19.59 4.64
C LYS A 183 20.94 -20.43 4.17
N GLY A 184 20.59 -21.45 4.95
CA GLY A 184 19.46 -22.33 4.69
C GLY A 184 18.10 -21.81 5.14
N GLY A 185 18.00 -20.60 5.67
CA GLY A 185 16.72 -20.02 6.14
C GLY A 185 16.17 -20.67 7.41
N SER A 186 17.04 -21.31 8.22
CA SER A 186 16.67 -21.95 9.49
C SER A 186 17.30 -21.20 10.65
N GLU A 187 16.91 -19.95 10.85
CA GLU A 187 17.48 -19.05 11.86
C GLU A 187 17.32 -19.59 13.29
N ARG A 188 16.18 -20.22 13.59
CA ARG A 188 15.94 -20.85 14.90
C ARG A 188 16.92 -21.98 15.18
N ALA A 189 17.25 -22.79 14.17
CA ALA A 189 18.24 -23.86 14.32
C ALA A 189 19.64 -23.27 14.57
N ALA A 190 20.00 -22.17 13.91
CA ALA A 190 21.25 -21.46 14.14
C ALA A 190 21.40 -21.01 15.60
N LEU A 191 20.32 -20.44 16.18
CA LEU A 191 20.31 -20.01 17.59
C LEU A 191 20.35 -21.18 18.58
N LEU A 192 19.81 -22.34 18.22
CA LEU A 192 19.96 -23.58 19.04
C LEU A 192 21.41 -24.06 19.10
N TRP A 193 22.12 -24.02 17.96
CA TRP A 193 23.56 -24.35 17.93
C TRP A 193 24.39 -23.37 18.76
N LEU A 194 24.05 -22.07 18.71
CA LEU A 194 24.68 -21.09 19.59
C LEU A 194 24.43 -21.43 21.08
N GLY A 195 23.20 -21.78 21.43
CA GLY A 195 22.85 -22.19 22.78
C GLY A 195 23.61 -23.42 23.25
N ASP A 196 23.84 -24.43 22.39
CA ASP A 196 24.66 -25.61 22.69
C ASP A 196 26.15 -25.23 22.87
N MET A 197 26.69 -24.37 22.01
CA MET A 197 28.03 -23.82 22.11
C MET A 197 28.28 -23.17 23.50
N CYS A 198 27.37 -22.26 23.90
CA CYS A 198 27.45 -21.58 25.18
C CYS A 198 27.32 -22.53 26.40
N LYS A 199 26.44 -23.56 26.33
CA LYS A 199 26.28 -24.58 27.38
C LYS A 199 27.55 -25.39 27.58
N ARG A 200 28.36 -25.59 26.56
CA ARG A 200 29.67 -26.27 26.64
C ARG A 200 30.81 -25.37 27.11
N GLY A 201 30.51 -24.11 27.47
CA GLY A 201 31.49 -23.12 27.91
C GLY A 201 32.33 -22.54 26.81
N LEU A 202 32.00 -22.78 25.54
CA LEU A 202 32.67 -22.18 24.39
C LEU A 202 32.06 -20.81 24.11
N MET A 203 32.91 -19.76 24.16
CA MET A 203 32.48 -18.42 23.72
C MET A 203 32.86 -18.22 22.25
N PRO A 204 31.94 -17.59 21.45
CA PRO A 204 32.25 -17.31 20.04
C PRO A 204 33.53 -16.48 19.89
N ASP A 205 34.41 -16.86 18.98
CA ASP A 205 35.47 -16.00 18.51
C ASP A 205 34.91 -14.87 17.63
N GLU A 206 35.73 -13.95 17.17
CA GLU A 206 35.27 -12.78 16.40
C GLU A 206 34.57 -13.19 15.09
N VAL A 207 35.04 -14.22 14.41
CA VAL A 207 34.46 -14.71 13.16
C VAL A 207 33.10 -15.34 13.43
N THR A 208 33.03 -16.22 14.45
CA THR A 208 31.76 -16.86 14.85
C THR A 208 30.77 -15.84 15.39
N MET A 209 31.25 -14.81 16.15
CA MET A 209 30.38 -13.73 16.62
C MET A 209 29.74 -12.96 15.45
N SER A 210 30.50 -12.66 14.41
CA SER A 210 29.95 -12.02 13.23
C SER A 210 28.86 -12.87 12.54
N ILE A 211 29.05 -14.18 12.52
CA ILE A 211 28.03 -15.13 11.99
C ILE A 211 26.80 -15.17 12.91
N VAL A 212 27.02 -15.17 14.23
CA VAL A 212 25.94 -15.11 15.24
C VAL A 212 25.11 -13.83 15.10
N LEU A 213 25.78 -12.69 14.95
CA LEU A 213 25.06 -11.43 14.69
C LEU A 213 24.22 -11.48 13.40
N GLN A 214 24.74 -12.14 12.35
CA GLN A 214 23.94 -12.37 11.14
C GLN A 214 22.75 -13.29 11.38
N ALA A 215 22.88 -14.31 12.25
CA ALA A 215 21.78 -15.19 12.63
C ALA A 215 20.66 -14.44 13.34
N TYR A 216 21.02 -13.67 14.38
CA TYR A 216 20.04 -12.81 15.08
C TYR A 216 19.37 -11.80 14.15
N LYS A 217 20.17 -11.15 13.27
CA LYS A 217 19.66 -10.19 12.29
C LYS A 217 18.61 -10.81 11.35
N LYS A 218 18.84 -12.03 10.86
CA LYS A 218 17.89 -12.76 10.02
C LYS A 218 16.64 -13.21 10.78
N ALA A 219 16.81 -13.57 12.06
CA ALA A 219 15.70 -13.90 12.93
C ALA A 219 14.85 -12.68 13.33
N GLY A 220 15.31 -11.46 13.08
CA GLY A 220 14.65 -10.23 13.51
C GLY A 220 14.82 -9.91 15.00
N GLU A 221 15.70 -10.64 15.71
CA GLU A 221 15.92 -10.49 17.15
C GLU A 221 17.07 -9.51 17.44
N TYR A 222 16.86 -8.23 17.12
CA TYR A 222 17.91 -7.20 17.19
C TYR A 222 18.31 -6.83 18.62
N GLU A 223 17.38 -6.81 19.56
CA GLU A 223 17.65 -6.49 20.97
C GLU A 223 18.48 -7.59 21.64
N THR A 224 18.14 -8.84 21.40
CA THR A 224 18.89 -10.00 21.89
C THR A 224 20.27 -10.05 21.29
N ALA A 225 20.43 -9.71 20.01
CA ALA A 225 21.72 -9.57 19.35
C ALA A 225 22.61 -8.53 20.04
N GLU A 226 22.05 -7.38 20.38
CA GLU A 226 22.77 -6.30 21.07
C GLU A 226 23.21 -6.73 22.48
N LEU A 227 22.29 -7.31 23.26
CA LEU A 227 22.59 -7.78 24.63
C LEU A 227 23.69 -8.85 24.61
N PHE A 228 23.59 -9.81 23.68
CA PHE A 228 24.59 -10.86 23.54
C PHE A 228 25.95 -10.31 23.12
N PHE A 229 25.96 -9.38 22.18
CA PHE A 229 27.19 -8.71 21.71
C PHE A 229 27.85 -7.89 22.83
N ARG A 230 27.07 -7.14 23.61
CA ARG A 230 27.60 -6.38 24.77
C ARG A 230 28.22 -7.30 25.82
N LYS A 231 27.55 -8.41 26.13
CA LYS A 231 28.09 -9.41 27.05
C LYS A 231 29.40 -9.99 26.53
N TRP A 232 29.42 -10.43 25.29
CA TRP A 232 30.64 -10.95 24.65
C TRP A 232 31.78 -9.91 24.61
N SER A 233 31.44 -8.65 24.37
CA SER A 233 32.38 -7.54 24.34
C SER A 233 32.96 -7.23 25.74
N SER A 234 32.22 -7.43 26.83
CA SER A 234 32.66 -7.17 28.18
C SER A 234 33.55 -8.30 28.73
N ASP A 235 33.28 -9.56 28.33
CA ASP A 235 34.02 -10.73 28.83
C ASP A 235 35.40 -10.93 28.17
N SER A 236 35.73 -10.21 27.12
CA SER A 236 37.02 -10.36 26.42
C SER A 236 38.14 -9.59 27.13
N SER A 237 38.60 -10.13 28.27
CA SER A 237 39.65 -9.54 29.12
C SER A 237 41.10 -9.68 28.59
N THR A 238 41.32 -10.27 27.42
CA THR A 238 42.69 -10.53 26.84
C THR A 238 42.98 -9.73 25.63
N ARG A 239 42.85 -8.39 25.67
CA ARG A 239 43.13 -7.53 24.51
C ARG A 239 44.44 -6.78 24.74
N MET A 240 45.34 -6.88 23.75
CA MET A 240 46.59 -6.10 23.76
C MET A 240 46.25 -4.62 23.47
N GLU A 241 46.79 -3.71 24.25
CA GLU A 241 46.72 -2.27 24.00
C GLU A 241 47.36 -1.94 22.63
N GLY A 242 46.59 -1.21 21.79
CA GLY A 242 47.06 -0.75 20.48
C GLY A 242 46.50 -1.45 19.25
N HIS A 243 45.67 -2.49 19.41
CA HIS A 243 44.96 -3.13 18.30
C HIS A 243 43.49 -2.70 18.21
N PRO A 244 42.94 -2.58 16.99
CA PRO A 244 41.51 -2.26 16.82
C PRO A 244 40.62 -3.28 17.54
N ARG A 245 39.55 -2.78 18.13
CA ARG A 245 38.63 -3.58 18.98
C ARG A 245 37.95 -4.68 18.21
N TYR A 246 37.57 -4.40 16.96
CA TYR A 246 36.94 -5.33 16.06
C TYR A 246 37.53 -5.18 14.65
N ASN A 247 37.39 -6.24 13.84
CA ASN A 247 37.74 -6.19 12.43
C ASN A 247 36.68 -5.48 11.60
N LEU A 248 37.02 -5.13 10.37
CA LEU A 248 36.12 -4.46 9.42
C LEU A 248 34.79 -5.19 9.22
N TYR A 249 34.83 -6.52 9.19
CA TYR A 249 33.63 -7.33 8.94
C TYR A 249 32.63 -7.27 10.12
N THR A 250 33.13 -7.30 11.34
CA THR A 250 32.31 -7.16 12.57
C THR A 250 31.65 -5.79 12.63
N TYR A 251 32.41 -4.70 12.34
CA TYR A 251 31.85 -3.36 12.26
C TYR A 251 30.74 -3.25 11.22
N ASN A 252 30.97 -3.75 10.01
CA ASN A 252 29.96 -3.74 8.95
C ASN A 252 28.70 -4.53 9.33
N THR A 253 28.85 -5.66 10.03
CA THR A 253 27.73 -6.47 10.49
C THR A 253 26.93 -5.76 11.58
N LEU A 254 27.61 -5.06 12.50
CA LEU A 254 26.94 -4.25 13.55
C LEU A 254 26.18 -3.08 12.95
N ILE A 255 26.80 -2.33 12.04
CA ILE A 255 26.17 -1.22 11.32
C ILE A 255 24.88 -1.70 10.62
N ASP A 256 24.94 -2.81 9.89
CA ASP A 256 23.78 -3.38 9.21
C ASP A 256 22.71 -3.89 10.20
N THR A 257 23.13 -4.44 11.34
CA THR A 257 22.21 -4.93 12.39
C THR A 257 21.47 -3.78 13.04
N TYR A 258 22.19 -2.73 13.49
CA TYR A 258 21.57 -1.53 14.05
C TYR A 258 20.72 -0.78 13.02
N GLY A 259 21.15 -0.76 11.76
CA GLY A 259 20.38 -0.17 10.66
C GLY A 259 19.03 -0.85 10.45
N LYS A 260 19.00 -2.18 10.47
CA LYS A 260 17.75 -2.94 10.38
C LYS A 260 16.87 -2.82 11.61
N ALA A 261 17.45 -2.58 12.77
CA ALA A 261 16.74 -2.27 13.99
C ALA A 261 16.19 -0.83 14.03
N GLY A 262 16.52 0.01 13.07
CA GLY A 262 16.12 1.43 13.06
C GLY A 262 16.87 2.32 14.05
N GLN A 263 17.97 1.82 14.65
CA GLN A 263 18.75 2.53 15.68
C GLN A 263 19.87 3.37 15.03
N LEU A 264 19.50 4.43 14.32
CA LEU A 264 20.41 5.24 13.49
C LEU A 264 21.53 5.94 14.29
N GLU A 265 21.26 6.33 15.53
CA GLU A 265 22.29 6.89 16.42
C GLU A 265 23.42 5.88 16.67
N LYS A 266 23.07 4.62 16.96
CA LYS A 266 24.08 3.57 17.18
C LYS A 266 24.83 3.19 15.89
N VAL A 267 24.20 3.34 14.74
CA VAL A 267 24.86 3.18 13.43
C VAL A 267 25.98 4.21 13.30
N SER A 268 25.69 5.49 13.58
CA SER A 268 26.67 6.57 13.53
C SER A 268 27.76 6.40 14.58
N ASP A 269 27.40 6.02 15.80
CA ASP A 269 28.37 5.79 16.89
C ASP A 269 29.33 4.63 16.56
N THR A 270 28.79 3.54 16.01
CA THR A 270 29.60 2.38 15.61
C THR A 270 30.58 2.74 14.49
N PHE A 271 30.13 3.52 13.52
CA PHE A 271 30.99 4.02 12.44
C PHE A 271 32.06 4.98 12.97
N ASN A 272 31.72 5.91 13.85
CA ASN A 272 32.64 6.82 14.49
C ASN A 272 33.66 6.07 15.37
N GLN A 273 33.23 5.00 16.05
CA GLN A 273 34.12 4.15 16.83
C GLN A 273 35.12 3.43 15.94
N MET A 274 34.67 2.88 14.80
CA MET A 274 35.51 2.25 13.80
C MET A 274 36.63 3.20 13.34
N LEU A 275 36.29 4.47 13.06
CA LEU A 275 37.25 5.49 12.66
C LEU A 275 38.25 5.83 13.77
N ARG A 276 37.78 5.96 15.04
CA ARG A 276 38.63 6.25 16.20
C ARG A 276 39.62 5.11 16.47
N GLU A 277 39.25 3.88 16.22
CA GLU A 277 40.11 2.69 16.41
C GLU A 277 41.05 2.45 15.21
N GLY A 278 41.04 3.33 14.21
CA GLY A 278 41.93 3.27 13.05
C GLY A 278 41.58 2.17 12.05
N VAL A 279 40.38 1.61 12.09
CA VAL A 279 39.92 0.65 11.08
C VAL A 279 39.43 1.41 9.86
N ALA A 280 40.11 1.29 8.74
CA ALA A 280 39.75 1.99 7.52
C ALA A 280 38.43 1.46 6.95
N PRO A 281 37.44 2.35 6.67
CA PRO A 281 36.20 1.97 6.03
C PRO A 281 36.48 1.45 4.60
N SER A 282 35.66 0.53 4.14
CA SER A 282 35.66 0.01 2.78
C SER A 282 34.44 0.47 1.98
N VAL A 283 34.46 0.24 0.67
CA VAL A 283 33.30 0.42 -0.20
C VAL A 283 32.06 -0.30 0.37
N VAL A 284 32.25 -1.50 0.97
CA VAL A 284 31.15 -2.24 1.61
C VAL A 284 30.59 -1.52 2.83
N THR A 285 31.46 -0.88 3.64
CA THR A 285 31.04 -0.08 4.80
C THR A 285 30.16 1.08 4.36
N PHE A 286 30.62 1.87 3.39
CA PHE A 286 29.87 2.99 2.85
C PHE A 286 28.58 2.54 2.18
N ASN A 287 28.59 1.47 1.40
CA ASN A 287 27.39 0.91 0.78
C ASN A 287 26.35 0.49 1.83
N THR A 288 26.80 -0.08 2.96
CA THR A 288 25.92 -0.44 4.07
C THR A 288 25.32 0.81 4.73
N MET A 289 26.16 1.82 5.02
CA MET A 289 25.72 3.09 5.61
C MET A 289 24.74 3.83 4.69
N ILE A 290 25.05 3.96 3.40
CA ILE A 290 24.19 4.60 2.39
C ILE A 290 22.84 3.89 2.32
N HIS A 291 22.84 2.55 2.29
CA HIS A 291 21.60 1.78 2.26
C HIS A 291 20.76 1.97 3.53
N VAL A 292 21.39 1.94 4.71
CA VAL A 292 20.70 2.14 6.00
C VAL A 292 20.08 3.54 6.07
N TRP A 293 20.85 4.59 5.83
CA TRP A 293 20.35 5.95 5.89
C TRP A 293 19.28 6.23 4.82
N GLY A 294 19.47 5.71 3.61
CA GLY A 294 18.51 5.86 2.52
C GLY A 294 17.15 5.21 2.82
N LYS A 295 17.15 4.01 3.43
CA LYS A 295 15.91 3.33 3.85
C LYS A 295 15.14 4.09 4.93
N HIS A 296 15.81 4.89 5.73
CA HIS A 296 15.21 5.74 6.75
C HIS A 296 15.01 7.20 6.30
N HIS A 297 14.98 7.44 4.99
CA HIS A 297 14.78 8.75 4.37
C HIS A 297 15.83 9.82 4.72
N GLY A 298 16.99 9.43 5.21
CA GLY A 298 18.11 10.33 5.53
C GLY A 298 18.93 10.71 4.29
N MET A 299 18.33 11.37 3.30
CA MET A 299 18.97 11.64 2.00
C MET A 299 20.14 12.65 2.10
N GLU A 300 20.10 13.56 3.07
CA GLU A 300 21.21 14.48 3.35
C GLU A 300 22.45 13.72 3.86
N GLN A 301 22.23 12.75 4.75
CA GLN A 301 23.27 11.86 5.26
C GLN A 301 23.84 10.99 4.14
N VAL A 302 23.00 10.48 3.24
CA VAL A 302 23.43 9.73 2.05
C VAL A 302 24.37 10.59 1.18
N ALA A 303 23.99 11.84 0.89
CA ALA A 303 24.85 12.76 0.13
C ALA A 303 26.16 13.09 0.85
N SER A 304 26.14 13.19 2.19
CA SER A 304 27.36 13.37 3.00
C SER A 304 28.27 12.15 2.96
N LEU A 305 27.70 10.94 3.06
CA LEU A 305 28.44 9.68 3.00
C LEU A 305 29.12 9.47 1.64
N VAL A 306 28.47 9.86 0.54
CA VAL A 306 29.08 9.79 -0.80
C VAL A 306 30.30 10.70 -0.90
N ARG A 307 30.24 11.93 -0.35
CA ARG A 307 31.41 12.85 -0.29
C ARG A 307 32.52 12.29 0.58
N MET A 308 32.17 11.78 1.76
CA MET A 308 33.12 11.15 2.67
C MET A 308 33.80 9.92 2.04
N MET A 309 33.06 9.16 1.22
CA MET A 309 33.62 8.02 0.48
C MET A 309 34.76 8.45 -0.47
N GLU A 310 34.62 9.60 -1.11
CA GLU A 310 35.65 10.18 -1.97
C GLU A 310 36.87 10.67 -1.14
N GLU A 311 36.61 11.30 0.02
CA GLU A 311 37.65 11.75 0.95
C GLU A 311 38.54 10.59 1.48
N PHE A 312 37.89 9.43 1.73
CA PHE A 312 38.58 8.21 2.15
C PHE A 312 39.20 7.42 0.98
N GLN A 313 39.17 7.95 -0.24
CA GLN A 313 39.68 7.29 -1.47
C GLN A 313 38.98 5.92 -1.73
N CYS A 314 37.78 5.74 -1.19
CA CYS A 314 36.90 4.60 -1.44
C CYS A 314 35.99 4.91 -2.62
N PHE A 315 36.46 4.81 -3.84
CA PHE A 315 35.70 5.18 -5.02
C PHE A 315 34.42 4.33 -5.17
N PRO A 316 33.26 4.96 -5.50
CA PRO A 316 32.02 4.27 -5.74
C PRO A 316 32.13 3.19 -6.82
N ASP A 317 31.65 2.01 -6.55
CA ASP A 317 31.55 0.90 -7.52
C ASP A 317 30.16 0.83 -8.17
N THR A 318 29.98 -0.07 -9.14
CA THR A 318 28.68 -0.31 -9.79
C THR A 318 27.57 -0.57 -8.76
N ARG A 319 27.89 -1.26 -7.67
CA ARG A 319 26.92 -1.56 -6.60
C ARG A 319 26.54 -0.29 -5.82
N THR A 320 27.48 0.60 -5.54
CA THR A 320 27.22 1.90 -4.90
C THR A 320 26.24 2.71 -5.73
N TYR A 321 26.49 2.84 -7.04
CA TYR A 321 25.61 3.56 -7.94
C TYR A 321 24.21 2.92 -8.03
N ASN A 322 24.14 1.60 -8.09
CA ASN A 322 22.84 0.89 -8.08
C ASN A 322 22.03 1.15 -6.81
N ILE A 323 22.71 1.21 -5.64
CA ILE A 323 22.05 1.56 -4.37
C ILE A 323 21.55 3.02 -4.44
N LEU A 324 22.37 3.96 -4.86
CA LEU A 324 21.99 5.38 -4.97
C LEU A 324 20.82 5.58 -5.93
N ILE A 325 20.90 5.02 -7.14
CA ILE A 325 19.81 5.09 -8.14
C ILE A 325 18.49 4.51 -7.55
N SER A 326 18.58 3.39 -6.83
CA SER A 326 17.40 2.78 -6.20
C SER A 326 16.81 3.65 -5.09
N LEU A 327 17.63 4.22 -4.22
CA LEU A 327 17.19 5.06 -3.11
C LEU A 327 16.54 6.36 -3.60
N TYR A 328 17.15 7.06 -4.54
CA TYR A 328 16.59 8.28 -5.11
C TYR A 328 15.32 8.01 -5.93
N ARG A 329 15.24 6.85 -6.61
CA ARG A 329 14.00 6.39 -7.23
C ARG A 329 12.89 6.13 -6.19
N GLU A 330 13.22 5.48 -5.06
CA GLU A 330 12.27 5.24 -3.96
C GLU A 330 11.78 6.54 -3.31
N SER A 331 12.67 7.52 -3.17
CA SER A 331 12.34 8.87 -2.70
C SER A 331 11.61 9.73 -3.75
N ASN A 332 11.29 9.14 -4.91
CA ASN A 332 10.62 9.82 -6.03
C ASN A 332 11.42 11.00 -6.63
N ASP A 333 12.73 11.01 -6.45
CA ASP A 333 13.65 12.01 -7.03
C ASP A 333 14.43 11.41 -8.20
N ILE A 334 13.71 11.29 -9.34
CA ILE A 334 14.24 10.62 -10.52
C ILE A 334 15.35 11.43 -11.18
N ASP A 335 15.35 12.74 -11.03
CA ASP A 335 16.36 13.61 -11.64
C ASP A 335 17.74 13.38 -10.99
N VAL A 336 17.80 13.17 -9.67
CA VAL A 336 19.03 12.81 -8.96
C VAL A 336 19.42 11.35 -9.25
N ALA A 337 18.46 10.43 -9.37
CA ALA A 337 18.75 9.06 -9.79
C ALA A 337 19.39 9.03 -11.20
N GLU A 338 18.89 9.84 -12.13
CA GLU A 338 19.44 10.03 -13.47
C GLU A 338 20.85 10.64 -13.42
N TYR A 339 21.07 11.64 -12.55
CA TYR A 339 22.40 12.23 -12.33
C TYR A 339 23.44 11.16 -11.94
N TYR A 340 23.13 10.28 -10.99
CA TYR A 340 24.04 9.21 -10.58
C TYR A 340 24.25 8.16 -11.68
N PHE A 341 23.23 7.90 -12.49
CA PHE A 341 23.37 7.01 -13.64
C PHE A 341 24.34 7.58 -14.71
N TRP A 342 24.25 8.88 -14.99
CA TRP A 342 25.17 9.55 -15.90
C TRP A 342 26.57 9.69 -15.30
N ARG A 343 26.67 9.99 -14.01
CA ARG A 343 27.95 10.06 -13.29
C ARG A 343 28.69 8.72 -13.35
N MET A 344 28.00 7.60 -13.14
CA MET A 344 28.57 6.26 -13.32
C MET A 344 29.21 6.07 -14.70
N LYS A 345 28.57 6.56 -15.77
CA LYS A 345 29.11 6.51 -17.14
C LYS A 345 30.34 7.41 -17.31
N THR A 346 30.35 8.60 -16.73
CA THR A 346 31.46 9.53 -16.80
C THR A 346 32.71 9.03 -16.05
N GLU A 347 32.54 8.21 -15.02
CA GLU A 347 33.60 7.54 -14.28
C GLU A 347 34.04 6.22 -14.94
N ASN A 348 33.68 5.99 -16.21
CA ASN A 348 33.98 4.79 -17.00
C ASN A 348 33.47 3.47 -16.42
N LEU A 349 32.47 3.52 -15.53
CA LEU A 349 31.77 2.35 -15.06
C LEU A 349 30.61 2.02 -16.02
N VAL A 350 30.57 0.79 -16.50
CA VAL A 350 29.52 0.36 -17.42
C VAL A 350 28.24 0.04 -16.61
N PRO A 351 27.11 0.76 -16.88
CA PRO A 351 25.84 0.40 -16.26
C PRO A 351 25.44 -1.04 -16.60
N ASP A 352 25.09 -1.78 -15.57
CA ASP A 352 24.61 -3.15 -15.68
C ASP A 352 23.08 -3.21 -15.93
N VAL A 353 22.55 -4.41 -16.07
CA VAL A 353 21.12 -4.62 -16.25
C VAL A 353 20.31 -4.05 -15.08
N VAL A 354 20.85 -4.08 -13.85
CA VAL A 354 20.17 -3.60 -12.64
C VAL A 354 20.06 -2.07 -12.67
N SER A 355 21.17 -1.36 -12.99
CA SER A 355 21.17 0.10 -13.15
C SER A 355 20.12 0.57 -14.14
N CYS A 356 20.14 -0.05 -15.34
CA CYS A 356 19.21 0.32 -16.42
C CYS A 356 17.75 0.03 -16.05
N ARG A 357 17.44 -1.13 -15.48
CA ARG A 357 16.08 -1.50 -15.07
C ARG A 357 15.54 -0.59 -13.98
N THR A 358 16.36 -0.28 -12.97
CA THR A 358 15.96 0.59 -11.86
C THR A 358 15.58 1.98 -12.35
N LEU A 359 16.40 2.56 -13.24
CA LEU A 359 16.12 3.88 -13.81
C LEU A 359 14.92 3.85 -14.78
N LEU A 360 14.83 2.80 -15.62
CA LEU A 360 13.72 2.60 -16.54
C LEU A 360 12.38 2.49 -15.81
N TYR A 361 12.36 1.75 -14.69
CA TYR A 361 11.20 1.68 -13.81
C TYR A 361 10.84 3.06 -13.22
N GLY A 362 11.84 3.85 -12.81
CA GLY A 362 11.65 5.23 -12.37
C GLY A 362 11.02 6.12 -13.44
N TYR A 363 11.52 6.06 -14.67
CA TYR A 363 10.94 6.79 -15.81
C TYR A 363 9.50 6.36 -16.11
N SER A 364 9.21 5.06 -15.98
CA SER A 364 7.87 4.53 -16.24
C SER A 364 6.85 5.04 -15.23
N ILE A 365 7.20 5.12 -13.95
CA ILE A 365 6.32 5.67 -12.90
C ILE A 365 6.05 7.17 -13.12
N ARG A 366 7.09 7.93 -13.47
CA ARG A 366 6.98 9.38 -13.73
C ARG A 366 6.36 9.71 -15.11
N GLY A 367 6.11 8.72 -15.94
CA GLY A 367 5.57 8.93 -17.29
C GLY A 367 6.53 9.64 -18.25
N MET A 368 7.85 9.52 -18.02
CA MET A 368 8.89 10.14 -18.84
C MET A 368 9.16 9.32 -20.11
N VAL A 369 8.18 9.27 -21.01
CA VAL A 369 8.16 8.37 -22.19
C VAL A 369 9.42 8.50 -23.05
N THR A 370 9.83 9.71 -23.41
CA THR A 370 10.99 9.95 -24.28
C THR A 370 12.31 9.45 -23.69
N LYS A 371 12.52 9.66 -22.38
CA LYS A 371 13.71 9.16 -21.68
C LYS A 371 13.68 7.64 -21.52
N ALA A 372 12.50 7.08 -21.26
CA ALA A 372 12.32 5.62 -21.19
C ALA A 372 12.63 4.96 -22.53
N GLU A 373 12.14 5.50 -23.65
CA GLU A 373 12.43 4.98 -25.00
C GLU A 373 13.90 5.09 -25.37
N ALA A 374 14.57 6.19 -25.03
CA ALA A 374 16.00 6.33 -25.24
C ALA A 374 16.82 5.28 -24.47
N LEU A 375 16.46 5.03 -23.20
CA LEU A 375 17.13 4.02 -22.38
C LEU A 375 16.83 2.60 -22.86
N LEU A 376 15.61 2.34 -23.32
CA LEU A 376 15.22 1.05 -23.91
C LEU A 376 16.05 0.72 -25.15
N LYS A 377 16.25 1.71 -26.03
CA LYS A 377 17.09 1.55 -27.21
C LYS A 377 18.53 1.21 -26.82
N GLU A 378 19.10 1.89 -25.81
CA GLU A 378 20.44 1.57 -25.29
C GLU A 378 20.52 0.16 -24.71
N MET A 379 19.46 -0.30 -24.02
CA MET A 379 19.39 -1.65 -23.47
C MET A 379 19.28 -2.72 -24.57
N ASP A 380 18.48 -2.48 -25.60
CA ASP A 380 18.35 -3.37 -26.76
C ASP A 380 19.68 -3.50 -27.53
N GLU A 381 20.41 -2.38 -27.73
CA GLU A 381 21.74 -2.36 -28.38
C GLU A 381 22.78 -3.18 -27.58
N LYS A 382 22.67 -3.20 -26.24
CA LYS A 382 23.57 -3.97 -25.35
C LYS A 382 23.10 -5.41 -25.14
N GLY A 383 21.96 -5.80 -25.69
CA GLY A 383 21.37 -7.13 -25.52
C GLY A 383 20.85 -7.39 -24.09
N PHE A 384 20.49 -6.37 -23.34
CA PHE A 384 19.96 -6.49 -21.99
C PHE A 384 18.50 -6.95 -22.01
N VAL A 385 18.20 -7.98 -21.26
CA VAL A 385 16.84 -8.50 -21.16
C VAL A 385 16.05 -7.69 -20.13
N ILE A 386 14.87 -7.21 -20.53
CA ILE A 386 13.93 -6.53 -19.64
C ILE A 386 13.16 -7.59 -18.87
N ASP A 387 13.00 -7.39 -17.55
CA ASP A 387 12.20 -8.27 -16.72
C ASP A 387 10.70 -7.98 -16.86
N GLU A 388 9.89 -8.93 -16.46
CA GLU A 388 8.44 -8.91 -16.58
C GLU A 388 7.80 -7.72 -15.81
N TYR A 389 8.36 -7.34 -14.66
CA TYR A 389 7.87 -6.24 -13.84
C TYR A 389 8.11 -4.88 -14.51
N THR A 390 9.32 -4.66 -15.00
CA THR A 390 9.66 -3.43 -15.74
C THR A 390 8.79 -3.29 -16.97
N GLN A 391 8.52 -4.39 -17.66
CA GLN A 391 7.65 -4.43 -18.83
C GLN A 391 6.22 -4.03 -18.50
N SER A 392 5.64 -4.57 -17.41
CA SER A 392 4.28 -4.20 -16.97
C SER A 392 4.20 -2.71 -16.62
N SER A 393 5.26 -2.16 -16.02
CA SER A 393 5.36 -0.73 -15.71
C SER A 393 5.43 0.14 -16.96
N LEU A 394 6.15 -0.31 -17.99
CA LEU A 394 6.20 0.36 -19.28
C LEU A 394 4.84 0.34 -20.01
N THR A 395 4.14 -0.79 -19.99
CA THR A 395 2.78 -0.86 -20.52
C THR A 395 1.88 0.15 -19.82
N ARG A 396 1.93 0.22 -18.48
CA ARG A 396 1.18 1.21 -17.68
C ARG A 396 1.56 2.65 -18.04
N MET A 397 2.84 2.93 -18.25
CA MET A 397 3.33 4.25 -18.70
C MET A 397 2.72 4.65 -20.06
N TYR A 398 2.78 3.77 -21.05
CA TYR A 398 2.22 4.04 -22.36
C TYR A 398 0.69 4.22 -22.33
N VAL A 399 0.00 3.41 -21.51
CA VAL A 399 -1.45 3.54 -21.29
C VAL A 399 -1.78 4.90 -20.67
N ASN A 400 -1.01 5.33 -19.65
CA ASN A 400 -1.20 6.63 -19.02
C ASN A 400 -0.91 7.80 -19.94
N ALA A 401 0.05 7.65 -20.85
CA ALA A 401 0.37 8.63 -21.88
C ALA A 401 -0.63 8.64 -23.07
N GLY A 402 -1.59 7.72 -23.10
CA GLY A 402 -2.56 7.58 -24.18
C GLY A 402 -2.00 6.92 -25.45
N MET A 403 -0.79 6.35 -25.39
CA MET A 403 -0.07 5.72 -26.50
C MET A 403 -0.45 4.23 -26.64
N LEU A 404 -1.71 3.96 -26.98
CA LEU A 404 -2.29 2.61 -26.92
C LEU A 404 -1.65 1.60 -27.87
N GLU A 405 -1.24 2.06 -29.06
CA GLU A 405 -0.56 1.15 -30.01
C GLU A 405 0.79 0.67 -29.46
N GLN A 406 1.57 1.58 -28.86
CA GLN A 406 2.84 1.22 -28.24
C GLN A 406 2.61 0.31 -27.04
N ALA A 407 1.63 0.63 -26.18
CA ALA A 407 1.28 -0.21 -25.02
C ALA A 407 0.92 -1.63 -25.47
N TRP A 408 0.12 -1.78 -26.53
CA TRP A 408 -0.27 -3.08 -27.04
C TRP A 408 0.90 -3.81 -27.71
N ARG A 409 1.73 -3.13 -28.53
CA ARG A 409 2.94 -3.72 -29.14
C ARG A 409 3.90 -4.24 -28.08
N TRP A 410 4.08 -3.50 -26.98
CA TRP A 410 4.89 -3.95 -25.83
C TRP A 410 4.30 -5.17 -25.17
N PHE A 411 3.02 -5.17 -24.88
CA PHE A 411 2.33 -6.34 -24.32
C PHE A 411 2.46 -7.55 -25.25
N ASP A 412 2.20 -7.39 -26.55
CA ASP A 412 2.23 -8.47 -27.53
C ASP A 412 3.64 -9.07 -27.73
N ARG A 413 4.67 -8.23 -27.70
CA ARG A 413 6.08 -8.69 -27.79
C ARG A 413 6.47 -9.63 -26.64
N PHE A 414 5.97 -9.39 -25.44
CA PHE A 414 6.46 -10.08 -24.25
C PHE A 414 5.45 -11.01 -23.57
N HIS A 415 4.18 -10.96 -23.95
CA HIS A 415 3.14 -11.75 -23.29
C HIS A 415 3.50 -13.26 -23.21
N HIS A 416 4.38 -13.77 -24.09
CA HIS A 416 4.83 -15.16 -24.07
C HIS A 416 5.67 -15.54 -22.84
N GLN A 417 6.34 -14.60 -22.23
CA GLN A 417 7.22 -14.79 -21.07
C GLN A 417 6.56 -14.39 -19.74
N MET A 418 5.39 -13.72 -19.78
CA MET A 418 4.72 -13.19 -18.60
C MET A 418 4.19 -14.27 -17.69
N ASN A 419 4.33 -14.03 -16.38
CA ASN A 419 3.65 -14.77 -15.32
C ASN A 419 2.23 -14.21 -15.06
N SER A 420 1.45 -14.85 -14.20
CA SER A 420 0.08 -14.41 -13.87
C SER A 420 0.01 -13.03 -13.21
N GLU A 421 1.02 -12.64 -12.43
CA GLU A 421 1.08 -11.32 -11.77
C GLU A 421 1.26 -10.21 -12.80
N CYS A 422 2.12 -10.42 -13.81
CA CYS A 422 2.33 -9.47 -14.89
C CYS A 422 1.09 -9.34 -15.79
N PHE A 423 0.38 -10.43 -16.06
CA PHE A 423 -0.93 -10.36 -16.74
C PHE A 423 -1.92 -9.52 -15.94
N SER A 424 -2.01 -9.76 -14.62
CA SER A 424 -2.86 -8.98 -13.72
C SER A 424 -2.54 -7.48 -13.78
N ALA A 425 -1.24 -7.12 -13.69
CA ALA A 425 -0.79 -5.72 -13.74
C ALA A 425 -1.09 -5.03 -15.08
N ASN A 426 -0.96 -5.73 -16.21
CA ASN A 426 -1.29 -5.21 -17.53
C ASN A 426 -2.80 -5.04 -17.74
N ILE A 427 -3.61 -6.01 -17.31
CA ILE A 427 -5.07 -5.93 -17.36
C ILE A 427 -5.57 -4.76 -16.51
N ASP A 428 -4.99 -4.58 -15.30
CA ASP A 428 -5.29 -3.46 -14.43
C ASP A 428 -4.97 -2.12 -15.09
N ALA A 429 -3.79 -2.00 -15.73
CA ALA A 429 -3.38 -0.79 -16.43
C ALA A 429 -4.36 -0.40 -17.56
N PHE A 430 -4.81 -1.35 -18.36
CA PHE A 430 -5.82 -1.12 -19.41
C PHE A 430 -7.19 -0.81 -18.80
N GLY A 431 -7.60 -1.56 -17.77
CA GLY A 431 -8.90 -1.44 -17.11
C GLY A 431 -9.11 -0.12 -16.39
N GLU A 432 -8.12 0.37 -15.63
CA GLU A 432 -8.19 1.64 -14.90
C GLU A 432 -8.45 2.85 -15.80
N LYS A 433 -7.99 2.81 -17.05
CA LYS A 433 -8.23 3.86 -18.05
C LYS A 433 -9.46 3.61 -18.91
N GLY A 434 -10.22 2.53 -18.66
CA GLY A 434 -11.43 2.20 -19.39
C GLY A 434 -11.20 1.57 -20.77
N TYR A 435 -9.96 1.13 -21.09
CA TYR A 435 -9.65 0.43 -22.34
C TYR A 435 -10.00 -1.05 -22.26
N ILE A 436 -11.29 -1.31 -22.02
CA ILE A 436 -11.80 -2.64 -21.71
C ILE A 436 -11.50 -3.68 -22.81
N VAL A 437 -11.53 -3.30 -24.08
CA VAL A 437 -11.25 -4.20 -25.20
C VAL A 437 -9.80 -4.73 -25.16
N LEU A 438 -8.84 -3.90 -24.74
CA LEU A 438 -7.45 -4.32 -24.59
C LEU A 438 -7.26 -5.19 -23.35
N ALA A 439 -7.97 -4.86 -22.26
CA ALA A 439 -8.01 -5.69 -21.06
C ALA A 439 -8.59 -7.09 -21.36
N GLU A 440 -9.68 -7.17 -22.11
CA GLU A 440 -10.29 -8.43 -22.57
C GLU A 440 -9.32 -9.25 -23.42
N LYS A 441 -8.63 -8.63 -24.38
CA LYS A 441 -7.61 -9.31 -25.19
C LYS A 441 -6.46 -9.86 -24.33
N ALA A 442 -5.97 -9.07 -23.36
CA ALA A 442 -4.92 -9.51 -22.45
C ALA A 442 -5.39 -10.67 -21.55
N PHE A 443 -6.64 -10.61 -21.08
CA PHE A 443 -7.28 -11.68 -20.31
C PHE A 443 -7.41 -12.98 -21.12
N ILE A 444 -7.82 -12.88 -22.38
CA ILE A 444 -7.89 -14.04 -23.30
C ILE A 444 -6.50 -14.64 -23.57
N CYS A 445 -5.46 -13.80 -23.69
CA CYS A 445 -4.08 -14.29 -23.81
C CYS A 445 -3.65 -15.09 -22.55
N CYS A 446 -3.98 -14.59 -21.36
CA CYS A 446 -3.72 -15.26 -20.10
C CYS A 446 -4.48 -16.61 -20.02
N LEU A 447 -5.75 -16.62 -20.43
CA LEU A 447 -6.58 -17.82 -20.50
C LEU A 447 -5.97 -18.90 -21.41
N LYS A 448 -5.57 -18.53 -22.64
CA LYS A 448 -4.96 -19.43 -23.62
C LYS A 448 -3.68 -20.08 -23.10
N LYS A 449 -2.96 -19.43 -22.20
CA LYS A 449 -1.74 -19.93 -21.57
C LYS A 449 -1.98 -20.76 -20.31
N ASN A 450 -3.22 -20.90 -19.92
CA ASN A 450 -3.61 -21.61 -18.69
C ASN A 450 -2.94 -21.02 -17.42
N MET A 451 -2.74 -19.69 -17.41
CA MET A 451 -2.11 -18.95 -16.30
C MET A 451 -3.12 -18.13 -15.49
N LEU A 452 -4.41 -18.42 -15.65
CA LEU A 452 -5.46 -17.79 -14.87
C LEU A 452 -5.29 -18.12 -13.38
N ASN A 453 -5.44 -17.09 -12.57
CA ASN A 453 -5.54 -17.22 -11.11
C ASN A 453 -6.61 -16.26 -10.58
N VAL A 454 -6.90 -16.33 -9.29
CA VAL A 454 -7.91 -15.49 -8.63
C VAL A 454 -7.60 -14.00 -8.83
N SER A 455 -6.33 -13.59 -8.73
CA SER A 455 -5.92 -12.19 -8.89
C SER A 455 -6.26 -11.63 -10.28
N VAL A 456 -5.96 -12.38 -11.34
CA VAL A 456 -6.27 -11.98 -12.73
C VAL A 456 -7.77 -11.81 -12.94
N CYS A 457 -8.58 -12.74 -12.39
CA CYS A 457 -10.04 -12.65 -12.47
C CYS A 457 -10.55 -11.43 -11.68
N ASN A 458 -10.05 -11.19 -10.48
CA ASN A 458 -10.45 -10.05 -9.65
C ASN A 458 -10.14 -8.71 -10.31
N VAL A 459 -8.99 -8.59 -10.97
CA VAL A 459 -8.63 -7.38 -11.73
C VAL A 459 -9.54 -7.19 -12.94
N MET A 460 -9.90 -8.25 -13.65
CA MET A 460 -10.83 -8.16 -14.78
C MET A 460 -12.24 -7.77 -14.33
N ILE A 461 -12.71 -8.31 -13.19
CA ILE A 461 -13.97 -7.91 -12.54
C ILE A 461 -13.95 -6.42 -12.18
N LYS A 462 -12.84 -5.94 -11.59
CA LYS A 462 -12.64 -4.51 -11.32
C LYS A 462 -12.71 -3.67 -12.60
N ALA A 463 -12.05 -4.10 -13.66
CA ALA A 463 -12.04 -3.40 -14.96
C ALA A 463 -13.45 -3.29 -15.56
N TYR A 464 -14.23 -4.36 -15.56
CA TYR A 464 -15.63 -4.33 -15.98
C TYR A 464 -16.49 -3.43 -15.09
N GLY A 465 -16.25 -3.46 -13.78
CA GLY A 465 -16.93 -2.60 -12.82
C GLY A 465 -16.73 -1.12 -13.07
N LEU A 466 -15.50 -0.69 -13.39
CA LEU A 466 -15.17 0.70 -13.70
C LEU A 466 -15.88 1.22 -14.96
N VAL A 467 -16.12 0.35 -15.93
CA VAL A 467 -16.83 0.69 -17.18
C VAL A 467 -18.35 0.50 -17.05
N GLY A 468 -18.82 -0.09 -15.95
CA GLY A 468 -20.24 -0.35 -15.70
C GLY A 468 -20.80 -1.60 -16.39
N LYS A 469 -19.94 -2.48 -16.91
CA LYS A 469 -20.30 -3.77 -17.50
C LYS A 469 -20.46 -4.82 -16.40
N LEU A 470 -21.55 -4.75 -15.66
CA LEU A 470 -21.75 -5.55 -14.44
C LEU A 470 -22.10 -7.00 -14.73
N ASP A 471 -22.78 -7.26 -15.82
CA ASP A 471 -23.20 -8.63 -16.20
C ASP A 471 -21.97 -9.42 -16.62
N GLU A 472 -21.07 -8.82 -17.40
CA GLU A 472 -19.79 -9.42 -17.78
C GLU A 472 -18.89 -9.66 -16.56
N ALA A 473 -18.88 -8.74 -15.57
CA ALA A 473 -18.16 -8.96 -14.31
C ALA A 473 -18.68 -10.19 -13.55
N CYS A 474 -19.98 -10.39 -13.52
CA CYS A 474 -20.59 -11.58 -12.91
C CYS A 474 -20.27 -12.85 -13.72
N GLU A 475 -20.27 -12.78 -15.05
CA GLU A 475 -19.91 -13.91 -15.93
C GLU A 475 -18.47 -14.38 -15.71
N VAL A 476 -17.52 -13.46 -15.47
CA VAL A 476 -16.14 -13.84 -15.12
C VAL A 476 -16.12 -14.63 -13.82
N ALA A 477 -16.83 -14.18 -12.78
CA ALA A 477 -16.86 -14.87 -11.50
C ALA A 477 -17.56 -16.25 -11.58
N ASP A 478 -18.67 -16.36 -12.30
CA ASP A 478 -19.37 -17.64 -12.54
C ASP A 478 -18.52 -18.56 -13.47
N GLY A 479 -17.66 -17.98 -14.29
CA GLY A 479 -16.71 -18.70 -15.14
C GLY A 479 -15.50 -19.28 -14.39
N MET A 480 -15.12 -18.72 -13.25
CA MET A 480 -13.91 -19.14 -12.51
C MET A 480 -13.92 -20.62 -12.16
N GLU A 481 -15.05 -21.15 -11.72
CA GLU A 481 -15.21 -22.56 -11.35
C GLU A 481 -14.94 -23.51 -12.54
N ARG A 482 -15.28 -23.09 -13.78
CA ARG A 482 -15.04 -23.87 -15.01
C ARG A 482 -13.55 -24.05 -15.29
N TYR A 483 -12.72 -23.15 -14.80
CA TYR A 483 -11.27 -23.18 -14.92
C TYR A 483 -10.59 -23.75 -13.68
N GLY A 484 -11.35 -24.32 -12.74
CA GLY A 484 -10.84 -24.89 -11.48
C GLY A 484 -10.37 -23.85 -10.46
N ILE A 485 -10.79 -22.59 -10.62
CA ILE A 485 -10.45 -21.49 -9.73
C ILE A 485 -11.67 -21.20 -8.87
N LEU A 486 -11.52 -21.25 -7.55
CA LEU A 486 -12.60 -20.88 -6.63
C LEU A 486 -12.58 -19.39 -6.36
N PRO A 487 -13.73 -18.67 -6.51
CA PRO A 487 -13.85 -17.29 -6.09
C PRO A 487 -13.52 -17.14 -4.60
N ASP A 488 -12.73 -16.14 -4.27
CA ASP A 488 -12.33 -15.83 -2.90
C ASP A 488 -13.22 -14.74 -2.27
N TYR A 489 -12.89 -14.38 -1.02
CA TYR A 489 -13.54 -13.28 -0.30
C TYR A 489 -13.49 -11.97 -1.11
N VAL A 490 -12.36 -11.66 -1.74
CA VAL A 490 -12.16 -10.43 -2.52
C VAL A 490 -13.03 -10.41 -3.76
N THR A 491 -13.17 -11.54 -4.46
CA THR A 491 -14.04 -11.70 -5.63
C THR A 491 -15.48 -11.34 -5.29
N TYR A 492 -16.04 -12.00 -4.26
CA TYR A 492 -17.43 -11.75 -3.85
C TYR A 492 -17.64 -10.35 -3.31
N SER A 493 -16.73 -9.86 -2.45
CA SER A 493 -16.84 -8.52 -1.86
C SER A 493 -16.78 -7.42 -2.91
N SER A 494 -15.90 -7.56 -3.92
CA SER A 494 -15.79 -6.60 -5.03
C SER A 494 -17.08 -6.58 -5.86
N LEU A 495 -17.63 -7.73 -6.21
CA LEU A 495 -18.89 -7.81 -6.95
C LEU A 495 -20.08 -7.26 -6.15
N ILE A 496 -20.17 -7.58 -4.87
CA ILE A 496 -21.20 -7.04 -3.97
C ILE A 496 -21.10 -5.51 -3.93
N GLN A 497 -19.89 -4.97 -3.80
CA GLN A 497 -19.64 -3.53 -3.80
C GLN A 497 -20.07 -2.88 -5.13
N LEU A 498 -19.69 -3.47 -6.27
CA LEU A 498 -20.05 -2.98 -7.61
C LEU A 498 -21.57 -2.97 -7.83
N LEU A 499 -22.26 -4.07 -7.53
CA LEU A 499 -23.70 -4.19 -7.69
C LEU A 499 -24.46 -3.26 -6.73
N SER A 500 -23.94 -3.07 -5.52
CA SER A 500 -24.52 -2.15 -4.53
C SER A 500 -24.41 -0.69 -4.95
N THR A 501 -23.27 -0.29 -5.52
CA THR A 501 -23.07 1.07 -6.06
C THR A 501 -23.94 1.32 -7.29
N ALA A 502 -24.16 0.30 -8.11
CA ALA A 502 -25.09 0.35 -9.25
C ALA A 502 -26.57 0.29 -8.88
N LYS A 503 -26.92 0.32 -7.59
CA LYS A 503 -28.30 0.24 -7.07
C LYS A 503 -29.03 -1.05 -7.46
N LEU A 504 -28.34 -2.17 -7.48
CA LEU A 504 -28.87 -3.51 -7.76
C LEU A 504 -28.80 -4.42 -6.51
N PRO A 505 -29.47 -4.06 -5.39
CA PRO A 505 -29.31 -4.76 -4.11
C PRO A 505 -29.75 -6.23 -4.16
N LYS A 506 -30.69 -6.58 -5.03
CA LYS A 506 -31.17 -7.97 -5.17
C LYS A 506 -30.09 -8.89 -5.75
N LYS A 507 -29.32 -8.42 -6.76
CA LYS A 507 -28.19 -9.19 -7.30
C LYS A 507 -27.07 -9.29 -6.27
N ALA A 508 -26.78 -8.19 -5.55
CA ALA A 508 -25.79 -8.18 -4.46
C ALA A 508 -26.16 -9.15 -3.33
N LEU A 509 -27.44 -9.21 -2.95
CA LEU A 509 -27.96 -10.17 -1.97
C LEU A 509 -27.75 -11.62 -2.42
N HIS A 510 -27.98 -11.92 -3.70
CA HIS A 510 -27.76 -13.25 -4.24
C HIS A 510 -26.30 -13.70 -4.08
N LEU A 511 -25.34 -12.80 -4.36
CA LEU A 511 -23.91 -13.08 -4.16
C LEU A 511 -23.54 -13.22 -2.68
N LEU A 512 -24.15 -12.42 -1.80
CA LEU A 512 -23.96 -12.55 -0.35
C LEU A 512 -24.41 -13.94 0.13
N LYS A 513 -25.53 -14.45 -0.37
CA LYS A 513 -26.00 -15.81 -0.07
C LYS A 513 -25.07 -16.90 -0.61
N LYS A 514 -24.55 -16.73 -1.84
CA LYS A 514 -23.51 -17.63 -2.37
C LYS A 514 -22.27 -17.64 -1.48
N MET A 515 -21.79 -16.46 -1.08
CA MET A 515 -20.63 -16.30 -0.19
C MET A 515 -20.85 -16.96 1.17
N GLN A 516 -22.06 -16.87 1.71
CA GLN A 516 -22.45 -17.53 2.96
C GLN A 516 -22.47 -19.07 2.80
N ALA A 517 -22.99 -19.59 1.70
CA ALA A 517 -23.05 -21.03 1.41
C ALA A 517 -21.63 -21.65 1.33
N VAL A 518 -20.68 -20.91 0.80
CA VAL A 518 -19.25 -21.32 0.71
C VAL A 518 -18.48 -21.08 2.02
N LYS A 519 -19.11 -20.53 3.06
CA LYS A 519 -18.52 -20.21 4.37
C LYS A 519 -17.34 -19.23 4.30
N LEU A 520 -17.35 -18.29 3.37
CA LEU A 520 -16.33 -17.25 3.22
C LEU A 520 -16.61 -15.99 4.04
N LEU A 521 -17.79 -15.90 4.69
CA LEU A 521 -18.15 -14.75 5.53
C LEU A 521 -17.44 -14.83 6.87
N SER A 522 -16.46 -13.95 7.07
CA SER A 522 -15.67 -13.81 8.30
C SER A 522 -16.01 -12.55 9.09
N ASP A 523 -16.56 -11.54 8.44
CA ASP A 523 -16.80 -10.21 9.00
C ASP A 523 -18.15 -9.61 8.52
N CYS A 524 -18.49 -8.44 9.08
CA CYS A 524 -19.76 -7.75 8.76
C CYS A 524 -19.68 -6.89 7.48
N VAL A 525 -18.52 -6.74 6.83
CA VAL A 525 -18.36 -5.79 5.71
C VAL A 525 -19.28 -6.09 4.53
N PRO A 526 -19.37 -7.34 4.01
CA PRO A 526 -20.30 -7.65 2.92
C PRO A 526 -21.77 -7.38 3.28
N TYR A 527 -22.17 -7.68 4.52
CA TYR A 527 -23.51 -7.36 5.00
C TYR A 527 -23.75 -5.85 5.04
N SER A 528 -22.78 -5.07 5.55
CA SER A 528 -22.87 -3.61 5.64
C SER A 528 -23.08 -2.96 4.28
N VAL A 529 -22.41 -3.45 3.25
CA VAL A 529 -22.55 -2.95 1.87
C VAL A 529 -23.96 -3.24 1.32
N VAL A 530 -24.46 -4.46 1.50
CA VAL A 530 -25.80 -4.84 1.01
C VAL A 530 -26.88 -4.11 1.79
N ILE A 531 -26.76 -4.05 3.12
CA ILE A 531 -27.68 -3.32 4.00
C ILE A 531 -27.73 -1.83 3.61
N SER A 532 -26.57 -1.20 3.38
CA SER A 532 -26.48 0.20 2.91
C SER A 532 -27.20 0.41 1.58
N SER A 533 -27.11 -0.55 0.66
CA SER A 533 -27.78 -0.48 -0.64
C SER A 533 -29.30 -0.60 -0.51
N PHE A 534 -29.82 -1.51 0.34
CA PHE A 534 -31.25 -1.60 0.64
C PHE A 534 -31.75 -0.38 1.39
N ALA A 535 -30.99 0.14 2.35
CA ALA A 535 -31.32 1.34 3.10
C ALA A 535 -31.49 2.56 2.17
N LYS A 536 -30.57 2.77 1.24
CA LYS A 536 -30.65 3.84 0.23
C LYS A 536 -31.84 3.70 -0.71
N ASN A 537 -32.34 2.48 -0.93
CA ASN A 537 -33.56 2.23 -1.68
C ASN A 537 -34.83 2.31 -0.82
N GLY A 538 -34.71 2.56 0.47
CA GLY A 538 -35.85 2.69 1.41
C GLY A 538 -36.46 1.37 1.86
N ASP A 539 -35.87 0.22 1.55
CA ASP A 539 -36.40 -1.10 1.93
C ASP A 539 -35.90 -1.50 3.34
N LEU A 540 -36.48 -0.87 4.34
CA LEU A 540 -36.12 -1.10 5.74
C LEU A 540 -36.44 -2.51 6.23
N ARG A 541 -37.40 -3.22 5.60
CA ARG A 541 -37.73 -4.60 5.99
C ARG A 541 -36.56 -5.54 5.67
N MET A 542 -35.94 -5.37 4.50
CA MET A 542 -34.76 -6.14 4.14
C MET A 542 -33.56 -5.79 5.00
N VAL A 543 -33.44 -4.53 5.41
CA VAL A 543 -32.40 -4.08 6.34
C VAL A 543 -32.50 -4.82 7.67
N GLU A 544 -33.68 -4.86 8.28
CA GLU A 544 -33.94 -5.58 9.55
C GLU A 544 -33.70 -7.09 9.41
N TYR A 545 -34.14 -7.68 8.32
CA TYR A 545 -33.96 -9.09 8.05
C TYR A 545 -32.48 -9.45 7.95
N LEU A 546 -31.70 -8.70 7.15
CA LEU A 546 -30.28 -8.96 6.96
C LEU A 546 -29.44 -8.73 8.23
N PHE A 547 -29.79 -7.72 9.01
CA PHE A 547 -29.15 -7.48 10.29
C PHE A 547 -29.41 -8.64 11.26
N SER A 548 -30.66 -9.10 11.38
CA SER A 548 -31.01 -10.23 12.23
C SER A 548 -30.34 -11.54 11.78
N GLU A 549 -30.30 -11.80 10.46
CA GLU A 549 -29.56 -12.94 9.88
C GLU A 549 -28.08 -12.93 10.19
N MET A 550 -27.45 -11.76 10.06
CA MET A 550 -26.02 -11.58 10.38
C MET A 550 -25.75 -11.92 11.86
N ILE A 551 -26.53 -11.39 12.79
CA ILE A 551 -26.37 -11.64 14.22
C ILE A 551 -26.62 -13.13 14.54
N THR A 552 -27.64 -13.75 13.95
CA THR A 552 -27.92 -15.19 14.14
C THR A 552 -26.82 -16.08 13.56
N SER A 553 -26.10 -15.60 12.54
CA SER A 553 -24.93 -16.27 11.98
C SER A 553 -23.67 -16.09 12.84
N GLY A 554 -23.76 -15.39 13.98
CA GLY A 554 -22.64 -15.17 14.91
C GLY A 554 -21.64 -14.08 14.49
N ILE A 555 -21.96 -13.29 13.45
CA ILE A 555 -21.12 -12.19 12.99
C ILE A 555 -21.45 -10.94 13.80
N ARG A 556 -20.44 -10.33 14.42
CA ARG A 556 -20.61 -9.11 15.22
C ARG A 556 -20.72 -7.88 14.32
N ALA A 557 -21.65 -6.99 14.67
CA ALA A 557 -21.78 -5.70 14.01
C ALA A 557 -20.66 -4.75 14.45
N ASP A 558 -20.17 -3.94 13.54
CA ASP A 558 -19.22 -2.88 13.82
C ASP A 558 -19.90 -1.50 13.95
N VAL A 559 -19.12 -0.50 14.35
CA VAL A 559 -19.59 0.90 14.49
C VAL A 559 -20.12 1.44 13.16
N PHE A 560 -19.52 1.03 12.05
CA PHE A 560 -19.90 1.48 10.71
C PHE A 560 -21.30 0.96 10.32
N LEU A 561 -21.58 -0.31 10.57
CA LEU A 561 -22.90 -0.90 10.31
C LEU A 561 -23.98 -0.25 11.15
N TYR A 562 -23.72 -0.04 12.46
CA TYR A 562 -24.67 0.68 13.32
C TYR A 562 -24.92 2.10 12.80
N SER A 563 -23.89 2.80 12.31
CA SER A 563 -24.07 4.14 11.72
C SER A 563 -24.98 4.11 10.48
N ILE A 564 -24.85 3.10 9.62
CA ILE A 564 -25.71 2.90 8.45
C ILE A 564 -27.17 2.67 8.87
N LEU A 565 -27.39 1.82 9.89
CA LEU A 565 -28.72 1.55 10.40
C LEU A 565 -29.37 2.81 10.99
N ILE A 566 -28.66 3.50 11.86
CA ILE A 566 -29.14 4.73 12.48
C ILE A 566 -29.47 5.79 11.41
N ASP A 567 -28.59 5.96 10.41
CA ASP A 567 -28.83 6.92 9.31
C ASP A 567 -30.02 6.53 8.44
N ALA A 568 -30.19 5.24 8.14
CA ALA A 568 -31.32 4.74 7.38
C ALA A 568 -32.68 5.01 8.07
N TYR A 569 -32.75 4.80 9.39
CA TYR A 569 -33.95 5.11 10.16
C TYR A 569 -34.11 6.62 10.38
N ALA A 570 -33.01 7.37 10.46
CA ALA A 570 -33.03 8.83 10.50
C ALA A 570 -33.61 9.44 9.21
N GLU A 571 -33.28 8.91 8.06
CA GLU A 571 -33.83 9.33 6.77
C GLU A 571 -35.36 9.22 6.73
N VAL A 572 -35.90 8.17 7.31
CA VAL A 572 -37.35 7.90 7.35
C VAL A 572 -38.05 8.59 8.54
N GLY A 573 -37.28 9.14 9.50
CA GLY A 573 -37.84 9.81 10.69
C GLY A 573 -38.32 8.86 11.80
N LYS A 574 -37.84 7.61 11.81
CA LYS A 574 -38.23 6.59 12.81
C LYS A 574 -37.32 6.65 14.04
N VAL A 575 -37.65 7.56 14.98
CA VAL A 575 -36.80 7.87 16.15
C VAL A 575 -36.60 6.64 17.06
N GLN A 576 -37.66 5.90 17.34
CA GLN A 576 -37.60 4.77 18.29
C GLN A 576 -36.64 3.66 17.81
N GLN A 577 -36.68 3.33 16.52
CA GLN A 577 -35.81 2.31 15.94
C GLN A 577 -34.34 2.79 15.91
N ALA A 578 -34.09 4.03 15.50
CA ALA A 578 -32.73 4.58 15.51
C ALA A 578 -32.15 4.60 16.93
N ALA A 579 -32.92 5.01 17.94
CA ALA A 579 -32.53 4.98 19.34
C ALA A 579 -32.28 3.55 19.86
N ALA A 580 -33.09 2.57 19.41
CA ALA A 580 -32.89 1.16 19.77
C ALA A 580 -31.55 0.62 19.24
N TYR A 581 -31.18 0.91 17.98
CA TYR A 581 -29.90 0.51 17.42
C TYR A 581 -28.72 1.21 18.09
N PHE A 582 -28.87 2.47 18.47
CA PHE A 582 -27.87 3.18 19.27
C PHE A 582 -27.69 2.52 20.66
N GLY A 583 -28.80 2.12 21.30
CA GLY A 583 -28.76 1.37 22.56
C GLY A 583 -28.11 -0.01 22.44
N LEU A 584 -28.33 -0.73 21.32
CA LEU A 584 -27.69 -2.01 21.04
C LEU A 584 -26.17 -1.82 20.87
N MET A 585 -25.76 -0.82 20.11
CA MET A 585 -24.34 -0.50 19.92
C MET A 585 -23.61 -0.27 21.25
N LYS A 586 -24.25 0.46 22.20
CA LYS A 586 -23.71 0.67 23.56
C LYS A 586 -23.60 -0.61 24.34
N LYS A 587 -24.60 -1.52 24.24
CA LYS A 587 -24.56 -2.83 24.90
C LYS A 587 -23.43 -3.71 24.37
N ASP A 588 -23.12 -3.60 23.08
CA ASP A 588 -22.01 -4.32 22.43
C ASP A 588 -20.64 -3.73 22.81
N GLY A 589 -20.58 -2.68 23.65
CA GLY A 589 -19.37 -2.06 24.13
C GLY A 589 -18.59 -1.27 23.05
N LEU A 590 -19.25 -0.88 21.98
CA LEU A 590 -18.64 -0.11 20.88
C LEU A 590 -18.59 1.37 21.23
N CYS A 591 -17.44 2.01 20.96
CA CYS A 591 -17.26 3.44 21.19
C CYS A 591 -18.07 4.27 20.19
N GLU A 592 -18.70 5.30 20.70
CA GLU A 592 -19.47 6.27 19.92
C GLU A 592 -18.51 7.14 19.08
N ASN A 593 -18.92 7.44 17.86
CA ASN A 593 -18.16 8.34 16.97
C ASN A 593 -18.99 9.54 16.52
N ALA A 594 -18.30 10.57 16.01
CA ALA A 594 -18.92 11.80 15.53
C ALA A 594 -19.98 11.55 14.43
N THR A 595 -19.81 10.51 13.61
CA THR A 595 -20.75 10.19 12.53
C THR A 595 -22.12 9.79 13.05
N ILE A 596 -22.15 8.97 14.09
CA ILE A 596 -23.40 8.52 14.73
C ILE A 596 -24.14 9.69 15.37
N TYR A 597 -23.43 10.53 16.11
CA TYR A 597 -24.04 11.72 16.69
C TYR A 597 -24.57 12.67 15.62
N ASN A 598 -23.84 12.84 14.51
CA ASN A 598 -24.32 13.63 13.37
C ASN A 598 -25.63 13.09 12.79
N SER A 599 -25.75 11.75 12.64
CA SER A 599 -26.98 11.08 12.15
C SER A 599 -28.12 11.23 13.15
N LEU A 600 -27.86 11.11 14.45
CA LEU A 600 -28.87 11.32 15.49
C LEU A 600 -29.33 12.78 15.55
N ILE A 601 -28.41 13.74 15.47
CA ILE A 601 -28.76 15.17 15.42
C ILE A 601 -29.64 15.45 14.20
N LYS A 602 -29.24 14.94 13.00
CA LYS A 602 -30.03 15.04 11.79
C LYS A 602 -31.46 14.46 11.97
N LEU A 603 -31.57 13.34 12.65
CA LEU A 603 -32.86 12.70 12.94
C LEU A 603 -33.69 13.58 13.85
N TYR A 604 -33.16 13.98 14.99
CA TYR A 604 -33.89 14.78 15.97
C TYR A 604 -34.27 16.17 15.40
N THR A 605 -33.42 16.76 14.59
CA THR A 605 -33.73 18.02 13.91
C THR A 605 -34.84 17.85 12.88
N LYS A 606 -34.85 16.75 12.11
CA LYS A 606 -35.91 16.47 11.13
C LYS A 606 -37.29 16.24 11.76
N VAL A 607 -37.35 15.65 12.95
CA VAL A 607 -38.55 15.37 13.68
C VAL A 607 -38.97 16.52 14.61
N GLY A 608 -38.03 17.44 14.91
CA GLY A 608 -38.30 18.58 15.78
C GLY A 608 -38.09 18.30 17.28
N TYR A 609 -37.32 17.29 17.64
CA TYR A 609 -37.02 16.94 19.04
C TYR A 609 -35.84 17.78 19.54
N VAL A 610 -36.17 19.00 20.05
CA VAL A 610 -35.18 20.00 20.42
C VAL A 610 -34.31 19.61 21.64
N ALA A 611 -34.92 18.95 22.63
CA ALA A 611 -34.22 18.57 23.86
C ALA A 611 -33.18 17.49 23.59
N GLU A 612 -33.57 16.43 22.87
CA GLU A 612 -32.69 15.31 22.50
C GLU A 612 -31.59 15.74 21.54
N ALA A 613 -31.91 16.61 20.58
CA ALA A 613 -30.91 17.18 19.68
C ALA A 613 -29.85 17.99 20.44
N ARG A 614 -30.29 18.81 21.42
CA ARG A 614 -29.39 19.61 22.27
C ARG A 614 -28.45 18.72 23.11
N GLU A 615 -28.99 17.69 23.74
CA GLU A 615 -28.24 16.75 24.55
C GLU A 615 -27.19 16.01 23.69
N THR A 616 -27.63 15.47 22.54
CA THR A 616 -26.74 14.80 21.57
C THR A 616 -25.64 15.72 21.06
N TYR A 617 -25.94 16.98 20.81
CA TYR A 617 -24.96 17.97 20.38
C TYR A 617 -23.93 18.28 21.47
N LYS A 618 -24.34 18.33 22.75
CA LYS A 618 -23.42 18.47 23.88
C LYS A 618 -22.48 17.27 24.02
N LEU A 619 -23.02 16.06 23.86
CA LEU A 619 -22.21 14.83 23.89
C LEU A 619 -21.19 14.81 22.73
N LEU A 620 -21.56 15.24 21.55
CA LEU A 620 -20.62 15.37 20.42
C LEU A 620 -19.46 16.33 20.76
N GLY A 621 -19.76 17.44 21.46
CA GLY A 621 -18.76 18.41 21.90
C GLY A 621 -17.81 17.88 22.99
N SER A 622 -18.21 16.83 23.74
CA SER A 622 -17.36 16.21 24.79
C SER A 622 -16.36 15.17 24.26
N LEU A 623 -16.43 14.82 22.97
CA LEU A 623 -15.54 13.82 22.34
C LEU A 623 -14.18 14.39 21.89
N ASP A 624 -13.75 15.53 22.38
CA ASP A 624 -12.51 16.25 21.94
C ASP A 624 -12.42 16.47 20.41
N THR A 625 -13.44 16.11 19.66
CA THR A 625 -13.57 16.44 18.26
C THR A 625 -14.34 17.75 18.15
N ASP A 626 -13.81 18.73 17.47
CA ASP A 626 -14.57 19.92 17.10
C ASP A 626 -15.94 19.52 16.58
N ALA A 627 -17.01 20.03 17.23
CA ALA A 627 -18.37 19.75 16.80
C ALA A 627 -18.45 19.98 15.29
N SER A 628 -18.83 18.95 14.52
CA SER A 628 -18.76 19.02 13.08
C SER A 628 -19.58 20.20 12.58
N LEU A 629 -19.07 20.93 11.60
CA LEU A 629 -19.77 22.03 10.95
C LEU A 629 -21.20 21.62 10.51
N TYR A 630 -21.32 20.35 10.10
CA TYR A 630 -22.61 19.77 9.72
C TYR A 630 -23.61 19.74 10.89
N ALA A 631 -23.20 19.20 12.04
CA ALA A 631 -24.05 19.13 13.23
C ALA A 631 -24.44 20.54 13.71
N SER A 632 -23.47 21.46 13.73
CA SER A 632 -23.72 22.85 14.10
C SER A 632 -24.74 23.53 13.19
N ASN A 633 -24.65 23.31 11.89
CA ASN A 633 -25.61 23.80 10.91
C ASN A 633 -27.02 23.17 11.10
N CYS A 634 -27.09 21.87 11.37
CA CYS A 634 -28.37 21.21 11.69
C CYS A 634 -29.02 21.82 12.96
N MET A 635 -28.22 22.12 13.98
CA MET A 635 -28.72 22.76 15.19
C MET A 635 -29.19 24.20 14.95
N ILE A 636 -28.47 25.00 14.16
CA ILE A 636 -28.92 26.35 13.77
C ILE A 636 -30.23 26.28 13.01
N ASP A 637 -30.41 25.27 12.11
CA ASP A 637 -31.67 25.08 11.37
C ASP A 637 -32.82 24.74 12.31
N LEU A 638 -32.62 23.77 13.21
CA LEU A 638 -33.59 23.41 14.23
C LEU A 638 -34.03 24.61 15.08
N TYR A 639 -33.06 25.36 15.59
CA TYR A 639 -33.33 26.57 16.39
C TYR A 639 -33.98 27.66 15.55
N SER A 640 -33.65 27.77 14.27
CA SER A 640 -34.33 28.68 13.33
C SER A 640 -35.79 28.30 13.11
N ASP A 641 -36.11 27.02 13.04
CA ASP A 641 -37.49 26.57 12.89
C ASP A 641 -38.33 26.84 14.13
N HIS A 642 -37.72 26.71 15.31
CA HIS A 642 -38.37 26.98 16.60
C HIS A 642 -38.22 28.46 17.10
N CYS A 643 -37.66 29.37 16.29
CA CYS A 643 -37.40 30.76 16.61
C CYS A 643 -36.56 31.00 17.91
N MET A 644 -35.68 30.04 18.22
CA MET A 644 -34.78 30.07 19.37
C MET A 644 -33.49 30.84 19.04
N VAL A 645 -33.60 32.19 19.07
CA VAL A 645 -32.56 33.09 18.55
C VAL A 645 -31.26 33.05 19.34
N LYS A 646 -31.36 32.98 20.68
CA LYS A 646 -30.17 33.00 21.55
C LYS A 646 -29.26 31.81 21.28
N GLU A 647 -29.84 30.64 21.28
CA GLU A 647 -29.13 29.38 21.09
C GLU A 647 -28.52 29.26 19.66
N ALA A 648 -29.26 29.70 18.64
CA ALA A 648 -28.75 29.76 17.27
C ALA A 648 -27.55 30.73 17.15
N CYS A 649 -27.63 31.87 17.82
CA CYS A 649 -26.54 32.87 17.83
C CYS A 649 -25.30 32.32 18.55
N GLU A 650 -25.44 31.65 19.68
CA GLU A 650 -24.32 31.05 20.43
C GLU A 650 -23.53 30.05 19.54
N ILE A 651 -24.20 29.19 18.82
CA ILE A 651 -23.54 28.25 17.90
C ILE A 651 -22.92 28.98 16.72
N PHE A 652 -23.63 29.95 16.15
CA PHE A 652 -23.10 30.69 15.00
C PHE A 652 -21.87 31.54 15.36
N GLU A 653 -21.87 32.24 16.50
CA GLU A 653 -20.69 32.98 16.96
C GLU A 653 -19.53 32.07 17.32
N SER A 654 -19.80 30.86 17.88
CA SER A 654 -18.76 29.85 18.08
C SER A 654 -18.15 29.42 16.76
N LEU A 655 -18.96 29.15 15.70
CA LEU A 655 -18.45 28.80 14.37
C LEU A 655 -17.63 29.94 13.75
N LYS A 656 -18.05 31.22 13.97
CA LYS A 656 -17.28 32.38 13.51
C LYS A 656 -15.95 32.51 14.22
N ALA A 657 -15.93 32.35 15.55
CA ALA A 657 -14.71 32.46 16.36
C ALA A 657 -13.66 31.39 15.94
N ARG A 658 -14.10 30.21 15.49
CA ARG A 658 -13.25 29.16 14.95
C ARG A 658 -12.88 29.33 13.47
N GLY A 659 -13.42 30.35 12.79
CA GLY A 659 -13.25 30.52 11.35
C GLY A 659 -13.88 29.44 10.46
N SER A 660 -14.77 28.62 11.02
CA SER A 660 -15.38 27.47 10.36
C SER A 660 -16.77 27.76 9.77
N ALA A 661 -17.35 28.95 10.05
CA ALA A 661 -18.67 29.31 9.52
C ALA A 661 -18.64 29.43 8.00
N ASN A 662 -19.51 28.65 7.32
CA ASN A 662 -19.59 28.60 5.88
C ASN A 662 -20.79 29.36 5.31
N GLU A 663 -20.90 29.42 3.99
CA GLU A 663 -22.02 30.06 3.28
C GLU A 663 -23.39 29.61 3.79
N PHE A 664 -23.54 28.33 4.12
CA PHE A 664 -24.79 27.75 4.58
C PHE A 664 -25.17 28.24 6.00
N SER A 665 -24.19 28.33 6.92
CA SER A 665 -24.38 28.87 8.27
C SER A 665 -24.90 30.32 8.24
N TYR A 666 -24.32 31.15 7.39
CA TYR A 666 -24.74 32.54 7.19
C TYR A 666 -26.16 32.61 6.59
N ALA A 667 -26.47 31.79 5.57
CA ALA A 667 -27.78 31.77 4.92
C ALA A 667 -28.91 31.37 5.90
N MET A 668 -28.64 30.44 6.82
CA MET A 668 -29.62 29.99 7.82
C MET A 668 -29.86 31.09 8.85
N MET A 669 -28.83 31.79 9.30
CA MET A 669 -29.01 32.97 10.21
C MET A 669 -29.79 34.09 9.54
N VAL A 670 -29.56 34.33 8.24
CA VAL A 670 -30.37 35.28 7.46
C VAL A 670 -31.84 34.85 7.42
N CYS A 671 -32.09 33.55 7.23
CA CYS A 671 -33.45 32.98 7.25
C CYS A 671 -34.12 33.14 8.64
N LEU A 672 -33.38 32.87 9.72
CA LEU A 672 -33.85 33.03 11.09
C LEU A 672 -34.33 34.47 11.36
N TYR A 673 -33.44 35.45 11.13
CA TYR A 673 -33.75 36.85 11.38
C TYR A 673 -34.83 37.40 10.44
N LYS A 674 -34.96 36.85 9.22
CA LYS A 674 -36.07 37.12 8.32
C LYS A 674 -37.42 36.63 8.91
N LYS A 675 -37.44 35.38 9.46
CA LYS A 675 -38.65 34.79 10.08
C LYS A 675 -39.15 35.67 11.26
N ILE A 676 -38.26 36.20 12.06
CA ILE A 676 -38.56 37.00 13.25
C ILE A 676 -38.86 38.49 12.92
N GLY A 677 -38.57 38.91 11.68
CA GLY A 677 -38.78 40.30 11.27
C GLY A 677 -37.64 41.24 11.63
N HIS A 678 -36.52 40.79 12.17
CA HIS A 678 -35.34 41.61 12.51
C HIS A 678 -34.46 41.91 11.30
N TYR A 679 -34.99 42.59 10.31
CA TYR A 679 -34.35 42.85 9.02
C TYR A 679 -33.03 43.65 9.11
N ALA A 680 -32.86 44.52 10.17
CA ALA A 680 -31.63 45.27 10.37
C ALA A 680 -30.44 44.32 10.66
N VAL A 681 -30.65 43.33 11.53
CA VAL A 681 -29.62 42.34 11.87
C VAL A 681 -29.36 41.42 10.66
N ALA A 682 -30.40 40.93 9.99
CA ALA A 682 -30.28 40.13 8.77
C ALA A 682 -29.46 40.88 7.70
N HIS A 683 -29.69 42.17 7.53
CA HIS A 683 -28.92 43.01 6.59
C HIS A 683 -27.43 43.09 6.95
N ARG A 684 -27.09 43.23 8.24
CA ARG A 684 -25.71 43.22 8.70
C ARG A 684 -25.00 41.89 8.39
N ILE A 685 -25.67 40.76 8.67
CA ILE A 685 -25.15 39.42 8.37
C ILE A 685 -24.99 39.22 6.86
N CYS A 686 -25.93 39.73 6.04
CA CYS A 686 -25.79 39.67 4.59
C CYS A 686 -24.61 40.46 4.05
N LYS A 687 -24.33 41.63 4.64
CA LYS A 687 -23.16 42.47 4.29
C LYS A 687 -21.85 41.76 4.66
N GLU A 688 -21.81 41.15 5.84
CA GLU A 688 -20.65 40.38 6.30
C GLU A 688 -20.40 39.18 5.37
N MET A 689 -21.45 38.41 5.04
CA MET A 689 -21.41 37.31 4.07
C MET A 689 -20.88 37.72 2.69
N GLN A 690 -21.30 38.91 2.23
CA GLN A 690 -20.80 39.49 0.97
C GLN A 690 -19.35 39.94 1.04
N ALA A 691 -18.91 40.53 2.16
CA ALA A 691 -17.54 40.96 2.38
C ALA A 691 -16.57 39.79 2.42
N LEU A 692 -16.99 38.67 3.01
CA LEU A 692 -16.24 37.39 3.05
C LEU A 692 -16.27 36.60 1.73
N GLY A 693 -17.00 37.07 0.72
CA GLY A 693 -17.11 36.37 -0.56
C GLY A 693 -17.91 35.07 -0.53
N LEU A 694 -18.65 34.79 0.53
CA LEU A 694 -19.38 33.52 0.76
C LEU A 694 -20.67 33.35 -0.05
N LEU A 695 -21.00 34.23 -1.00
CA LEU A 695 -22.15 34.12 -1.89
C LEU A 695 -21.74 33.40 -3.18
N THR A 696 -21.85 32.09 -3.21
CA THR A 696 -21.48 31.24 -4.36
C THR A 696 -22.62 30.37 -4.87
N GLN A 697 -23.52 29.93 -3.99
CA GLN A 697 -24.60 28.99 -4.32
C GLN A 697 -25.95 29.68 -4.53
N ALA A 698 -26.76 29.14 -5.45
CA ALA A 698 -28.09 29.67 -5.73
C ALA A 698 -29.01 29.72 -4.51
N LEU A 699 -28.86 28.78 -3.56
CA LEU A 699 -29.66 28.73 -2.33
C LEU A 699 -29.40 29.95 -1.43
N SER A 700 -28.15 30.32 -1.26
CA SER A 700 -27.74 31.47 -0.46
C SER A 700 -28.17 32.77 -1.09
N TYR A 701 -28.00 32.91 -2.41
CA TYR A 701 -28.55 34.07 -3.14
C TYR A 701 -30.06 34.22 -2.94
N ASN A 702 -30.80 33.10 -3.02
CA ASN A 702 -32.24 33.10 -2.83
C ASN A 702 -32.65 33.56 -1.41
N SER A 703 -31.95 33.08 -0.38
CA SER A 703 -32.19 33.43 1.01
C SER A 703 -31.99 34.95 1.23
N VAL A 704 -30.92 35.51 0.66
CA VAL A 704 -30.61 36.95 0.74
C VAL A 704 -31.62 37.80 -0.06
N ILE A 705 -31.96 37.39 -1.30
CA ILE A 705 -32.97 38.05 -2.13
C ILE A 705 -34.32 38.06 -1.39
N GLN A 706 -34.78 36.93 -0.89
CA GLN A 706 -36.04 36.81 -0.16
C GLN A 706 -36.02 37.68 1.12
N MET A 707 -34.92 37.77 1.83
CA MET A 707 -34.78 38.63 3.01
C MET A 707 -35.00 40.12 2.63
N TYR A 708 -34.31 40.58 1.56
CA TYR A 708 -34.49 41.99 1.11
C TYR A 708 -35.90 42.24 0.60
N VAL A 709 -36.52 41.31 -0.10
CA VAL A 709 -37.92 41.38 -0.55
C VAL A 709 -38.87 41.47 0.63
N SER A 710 -38.67 40.63 1.65
CA SER A 710 -39.52 40.65 2.87
C SER A 710 -39.34 41.98 3.66
N GLY A 711 -38.13 42.49 3.71
CA GLY A 711 -37.83 43.79 4.37
C GLY A 711 -38.15 45.03 3.53
N GLY A 712 -38.83 44.88 2.36
CA GLY A 712 -39.23 46.00 1.52
C GLY A 712 -38.11 46.70 0.74
N ARG A 713 -36.89 46.18 0.75
CA ARG A 713 -35.69 46.75 0.10
C ARG A 713 -35.47 46.16 -1.30
N MET A 714 -36.32 46.55 -2.26
CA MET A 714 -36.34 46.00 -3.61
C MET A 714 -35.08 46.29 -4.42
N ASP A 715 -34.47 47.45 -4.24
CA ASP A 715 -33.21 47.86 -4.89
C ASP A 715 -32.06 46.94 -4.49
N ASP A 716 -31.95 46.61 -3.23
CA ASP A 716 -30.91 45.71 -2.74
C ASP A 716 -31.13 44.26 -3.19
N ALA A 717 -32.39 43.81 -3.21
CA ALA A 717 -32.73 42.47 -3.79
C ALA A 717 -32.32 42.38 -5.26
N PHE A 718 -32.55 43.46 -6.03
CA PHE A 718 -32.17 43.50 -7.43
C PHE A 718 -30.63 43.55 -7.63
N LYS A 719 -29.89 44.31 -6.74
CA LYS A 719 -28.43 44.30 -6.75
C LYS A 719 -27.84 42.89 -6.52
N ILE A 720 -28.43 42.14 -5.58
CA ILE A 720 -28.01 40.77 -5.30
C ILE A 720 -28.29 39.83 -6.49
N PHE A 721 -29.45 39.97 -7.14
CA PHE A 721 -29.75 39.24 -8.36
C PHE A 721 -28.76 39.56 -9.49
N LYS A 722 -28.40 40.84 -9.67
CA LYS A 722 -27.38 41.28 -10.63
C LYS A 722 -26.02 40.62 -10.31
N LYS A 723 -25.65 40.53 -9.02
CA LYS A 723 -24.43 39.89 -8.56
C LYS A 723 -24.44 38.37 -8.84
N MET A 724 -25.59 37.73 -8.61
CA MET A 724 -25.78 36.31 -8.95
C MET A 724 -25.55 35.98 -10.44
N LEU A 725 -26.04 36.89 -11.31
CA LEU A 725 -25.77 36.75 -12.74
C LEU A 725 -24.32 37.00 -13.13
N ALA A 726 -23.68 37.97 -12.46
CA ALA A 726 -22.25 38.28 -12.66
C ALA A 726 -21.32 37.16 -12.23
N THR A 727 -21.68 36.40 -11.18
CA THR A 727 -20.95 35.22 -10.70
C THR A 727 -21.26 33.92 -11.47
N ASN A 728 -22.00 34.02 -12.58
CA ASN A 728 -22.41 32.88 -13.40
C ASN A 728 -23.24 31.80 -12.65
N THR A 729 -23.85 32.13 -11.49
CA THR A 729 -24.73 31.23 -10.76
C THR A 729 -26.08 31.19 -11.43
N ALA A 730 -26.50 30.01 -11.90
CA ALA A 730 -27.76 29.85 -12.62
C ALA A 730 -28.98 30.06 -11.70
N PRO A 731 -29.93 30.96 -12.00
CA PRO A 731 -31.18 31.09 -11.25
C PRO A 731 -32.01 29.83 -11.35
N ASN A 732 -32.61 29.43 -10.21
CA ASN A 732 -33.51 28.29 -10.11
C ASN A 732 -34.96 28.74 -9.85
N ASP A 733 -35.89 27.79 -9.72
CA ASP A 733 -37.31 28.06 -9.49
C ASP A 733 -37.58 28.92 -8.25
N ALA A 734 -36.82 28.74 -7.19
CA ALA A 734 -36.92 29.54 -5.97
C ALA A 734 -36.47 30.99 -6.21
N THR A 735 -35.41 31.19 -7.05
CA THR A 735 -34.99 32.54 -7.47
C THR A 735 -36.13 33.26 -8.20
N PHE A 736 -36.74 32.61 -9.20
CA PHE A 736 -37.81 33.22 -9.97
C PHE A 736 -39.03 33.53 -9.09
N LYS A 737 -39.40 32.65 -8.12
CA LYS A 737 -40.45 32.92 -7.16
C LYS A 737 -40.14 34.19 -6.33
N ALA A 738 -38.90 34.40 -5.89
CA ALA A 738 -38.49 35.61 -5.20
C ALA A 738 -38.57 36.85 -6.11
N LEU A 739 -38.15 36.71 -7.38
CA LEU A 739 -38.24 37.78 -8.38
C LEU A 739 -39.70 38.18 -8.72
N ILE A 740 -40.62 37.21 -8.77
CA ILE A 740 -42.07 37.49 -8.91
C ILE A 740 -42.53 38.33 -7.74
N ALA A 741 -42.15 38.03 -6.51
CA ALA A 741 -42.52 38.80 -5.37
C ALA A 741 -42.01 40.29 -5.44
N ILE A 742 -40.83 40.52 -6.05
CA ILE A 742 -40.36 41.87 -6.33
C ILE A 742 -41.33 42.57 -7.31
N LEU A 743 -41.64 41.91 -8.44
CA LEU A 743 -42.47 42.48 -9.49
C LEU A 743 -43.91 42.77 -8.98
N VAL A 744 -44.47 41.87 -8.18
CA VAL A 744 -45.81 42.08 -7.54
C VAL A 744 -45.82 43.29 -6.62
N ARG A 745 -44.82 43.39 -5.77
CA ARG A 745 -44.70 44.55 -4.83
C ARG A 745 -44.35 45.86 -5.51
N SER A 746 -43.75 45.81 -6.70
CA SER A 746 -43.47 46.97 -7.54
C SER A 746 -44.65 47.32 -8.47
N GLY A 747 -45.84 46.70 -8.33
CA GLY A 747 -47.06 47.06 -9.06
C GLY A 747 -47.15 46.49 -10.49
N VAL A 748 -46.33 45.50 -10.87
CA VAL A 748 -46.44 44.87 -12.20
C VAL A 748 -47.68 44.02 -12.31
N THR A 749 -48.42 44.17 -13.41
CA THR A 749 -49.69 43.47 -13.63
C THR A 749 -49.54 41.95 -13.72
N LYS A 750 -50.52 41.19 -13.23
CA LYS A 750 -50.57 39.73 -13.27
C LYS A 750 -50.34 39.19 -14.70
N ASN A 751 -50.81 39.89 -15.74
CA ASN A 751 -50.60 39.51 -17.13
C ASN A 751 -49.14 39.65 -17.60
N GLY A 752 -48.45 40.67 -17.11
CA GLY A 752 -47.01 40.90 -17.35
C GLY A 752 -46.15 39.76 -16.74
N ILE A 753 -46.46 39.40 -15.50
CA ILE A 753 -45.78 38.29 -14.80
C ILE A 753 -46.04 36.93 -15.50
N ARG A 754 -47.28 36.69 -15.94
CA ARG A 754 -47.66 35.49 -16.66
C ARG A 754 -46.91 35.36 -17.99
N LYS A 755 -46.70 36.45 -18.72
CA LYS A 755 -45.85 36.49 -19.93
C LYS A 755 -44.41 36.10 -19.64
N LEU A 756 -43.81 36.61 -18.57
CA LEU A 756 -42.45 36.29 -18.16
C LEU A 756 -42.30 34.81 -17.74
N GLU A 757 -43.25 34.23 -17.05
CA GLU A 757 -43.30 32.81 -16.69
C GLU A 757 -43.42 31.91 -17.90
N LEU A 758 -44.27 32.26 -18.90
CA LEU A 758 -44.35 31.52 -20.15
C LEU A 758 -43.03 31.51 -20.92
N LEU A 759 -42.33 32.63 -20.97
CA LEU A 759 -41.00 32.71 -21.59
C LEU A 759 -39.97 31.83 -20.86
N ARG A 760 -40.08 31.69 -19.53
CA ARG A 760 -39.25 30.79 -18.75
C ARG A 760 -39.50 29.31 -19.07
N ARG A 761 -40.77 28.91 -19.15
CA ARG A 761 -41.16 27.54 -19.46
C ARG A 761 -40.75 27.09 -20.86
N ASN A 762 -40.79 28.04 -21.82
CA ASN A 762 -40.41 27.78 -23.20
C ASN A 762 -38.89 27.82 -23.45
N ASN A 763 -38.10 28.02 -22.41
CA ASN A 763 -36.62 28.01 -22.47
C ASN A 763 -36.03 28.89 -23.58
N THR A 764 -36.66 30.04 -23.86
CA THR A 764 -36.19 30.97 -24.90
C THR A 764 -34.87 31.65 -24.48
N HIS A 765 -33.96 31.80 -25.41
CA HIS A 765 -32.63 32.40 -25.20
C HIS A 765 -32.66 33.80 -24.60
N ASP A 766 -33.78 34.52 -24.72
CA ASP A 766 -34.00 35.89 -24.21
C ASP A 766 -34.68 35.94 -22.83
N CYS A 767 -34.99 34.81 -22.21
CA CYS A 767 -35.74 34.75 -20.96
C CYS A 767 -35.10 35.64 -19.86
N LEU A 768 -33.83 35.44 -19.57
CA LEU A 768 -33.10 36.19 -18.53
C LEU A 768 -33.00 37.68 -18.84
N ARG A 769 -32.86 38.06 -20.11
CA ARG A 769 -32.83 39.47 -20.51
C ARG A 769 -34.18 40.18 -20.28
N GLN A 770 -35.26 39.50 -20.60
CA GLN A 770 -36.61 40.08 -20.40
C GLN A 770 -36.96 40.14 -18.92
N TRP A 771 -36.62 39.14 -18.11
CA TRP A 771 -36.73 39.22 -16.63
C TRP A 771 -35.90 40.33 -16.07
N TYR A 772 -34.66 40.49 -16.51
CA TYR A 772 -33.78 41.57 -16.04
C TYR A 772 -34.37 42.98 -16.38
N ARG A 773 -34.85 43.18 -17.64
CA ARG A 773 -35.47 44.44 -18.05
C ARG A 773 -36.73 44.75 -17.29
N ALA A 774 -37.61 43.75 -17.07
CA ALA A 774 -38.83 43.96 -16.29
C ALA A 774 -38.56 44.31 -14.84
N LEU A 775 -37.58 43.65 -14.19
CA LEU A 775 -37.12 43.94 -12.81
C LEU A 775 -36.50 45.33 -12.75
N TYR A 776 -35.66 45.68 -13.69
CA TYR A 776 -35.01 46.99 -13.75
C TYR A 776 -36.02 48.15 -13.88
N SER A 777 -37.02 48.00 -14.76
CA SER A 777 -38.06 49.00 -14.91
C SER A 777 -38.98 49.05 -13.68
N ALA A 778 -39.35 47.96 -13.08
CA ALA A 778 -40.19 47.86 -11.90
C ALA A 778 -39.56 48.48 -10.67
N VAL A 779 -38.29 48.24 -10.46
CA VAL A 779 -37.53 48.84 -9.32
C VAL A 779 -37.35 50.33 -9.48
N ARG A 780 -37.06 50.81 -10.71
CA ARG A 780 -36.95 52.29 -10.98
C ARG A 780 -38.24 53.05 -10.86
N SER A 781 -39.39 52.47 -11.30
CA SER A 781 -40.67 53.11 -11.18
C SER A 781 -41.10 53.23 -9.69
N SER A 782 -40.74 52.28 -8.86
CA SER A 782 -40.99 52.36 -7.40
C SER A 782 -40.11 53.37 -6.68
N THR A 783 -38.89 53.70 -7.16
CA THR A 783 -38.04 54.75 -6.60
C THR A 783 -38.41 56.14 -7.04
N SER A 784 -39.00 56.29 -8.26
CA SER A 784 -39.45 57.61 -8.73
C SER A 784 -40.74 58.14 -8.04
N SER A 785 -41.55 57.26 -7.45
CA SER A 785 -42.70 57.66 -6.62
C SER A 785 -42.33 58.12 -5.20
N PHE A 786 -41.09 57.93 -4.76
CA PHE A 786 -40.59 58.40 -3.46
C PHE A 786 -39.62 59.61 -3.52
N GLN A 787 -39.26 60.09 -4.73
CA GLN A 787 -38.35 61.22 -4.93
C GLN A 787 -39.03 62.35 -5.70
N HIS A 788 -40.09 62.95 -5.11
CA HIS A 788 -40.28 64.40 -5.26
C HIS A 788 -39.50 65.07 -4.11
N ASN A 789 -38.31 65.49 -4.38
CA ASN A 789 -37.33 66.29 -3.70
C ASN A 789 -36.03 65.56 -3.46
N ILE A 790 -35.19 65.70 -4.43
CA ILE A 790 -33.78 66.11 -4.36
C ILE A 790 -33.22 65.90 -5.78
N ILE A 791 -33.08 67.00 -6.49
CA ILE A 791 -32.22 67.07 -7.68
C ILE A 791 -30.79 67.05 -7.18
N ASP A 792 -29.99 66.15 -7.67
CA ASP A 792 -28.60 66.49 -7.85
C ASP A 792 -27.98 65.77 -9.06
N GLN A 793 -27.17 66.60 -9.73
CA GLN A 793 -26.52 66.32 -11.01
C GLN A 793 -25.32 65.39 -10.83
N SER A 794 -25.29 64.28 -11.51
CA SER A 794 -24.08 63.73 -12.12
C SER A 794 -24.43 62.69 -13.18
N GLY A 795 -24.37 63.15 -14.43
CA GLY A 795 -24.56 62.35 -15.60
C GLY A 795 -23.38 61.40 -15.81
N THR A 796 -23.56 60.17 -15.52
CA THR A 796 -22.78 59.10 -16.14
C THR A 796 -23.72 58.03 -16.65
N ARG A 797 -23.83 57.99 -17.99
CA ARG A 797 -24.52 56.89 -18.69
C ARG A 797 -23.93 55.56 -18.28
N ALA A 798 -24.65 54.80 -17.46
CA ALA A 798 -24.31 53.38 -17.27
C ALA A 798 -24.52 52.64 -18.59
N ARG A 799 -23.45 52.09 -19.11
CA ARG A 799 -23.50 51.17 -20.29
C ARG A 799 -24.40 50.01 -19.98
N PRO A 800 -25.26 49.54 -20.91
CA PRO A 800 -26.03 48.29 -20.73
C PRO A 800 -25.09 47.11 -20.52
N PHE A 801 -25.42 46.30 -19.56
CA PHE A 801 -24.70 45.05 -19.26
C PHE A 801 -24.82 44.10 -20.46
N ASP A 802 -23.72 43.78 -21.11
CA ASP A 802 -23.66 42.97 -22.34
C ASP A 802 -23.73 41.51 -21.96
N ILE A 803 -24.91 40.90 -22.10
CA ILE A 803 -25.18 39.49 -21.78
C ILE A 803 -24.58 38.56 -22.84
N ASP A 804 -24.15 39.11 -24.01
CA ASP A 804 -23.59 38.30 -25.09
C ASP A 804 -22.15 37.87 -24.87
N ASN A 805 -21.44 38.52 -23.93
CA ASN A 805 -20.06 38.15 -23.60
C ASN A 805 -19.95 36.88 -22.70
N CYS A 806 -21.08 36.30 -22.27
CA CYS A 806 -21.12 35.03 -21.55
C CYS A 806 -21.03 33.79 -22.47
N LYS A 807 -21.16 33.93 -23.80
CA LYS A 807 -21.17 32.78 -24.71
C LYS A 807 -19.80 32.37 -25.25
N SER A 808 -18.84 33.29 -25.32
CA SER A 808 -17.51 33.01 -25.85
C SER A 808 -16.55 32.34 -24.83
N ARG A 809 -16.82 32.45 -23.54
CA ARG A 809 -16.01 31.80 -22.49
C ARG A 809 -16.37 30.34 -22.17
N LYS A 810 -17.52 29.83 -22.67
CA LYS A 810 -17.94 28.42 -22.43
C LYS A 810 -17.15 27.36 -23.20
N ARG A 811 -16.31 27.73 -24.18
CA ARG A 811 -15.48 26.78 -24.94
C ARG A 811 -14.07 26.56 -24.40
N SER A 812 -13.55 27.49 -23.58
CA SER A 812 -12.19 27.42 -23.05
C SER A 812 -12.10 26.78 -21.65
N THR A 813 -13.14 26.93 -20.83
CA THR A 813 -13.16 26.41 -19.46
C THR A 813 -13.60 24.96 -19.31
N ARG A 814 -14.13 24.32 -20.39
CA ARG A 814 -14.48 22.89 -20.33
C ARG A 814 -13.26 21.95 -20.47
N LYS A 815 -12.08 22.50 -20.75
CA LYS A 815 -10.80 21.75 -20.78
C LYS A 815 -9.95 21.94 -19.51
N GLN A 816 -10.26 22.91 -18.64
CA GLN A 816 -9.50 23.15 -17.40
C GLN A 816 -10.21 22.67 -16.12
N VAL A 817 -11.52 22.49 -16.13
CA VAL A 817 -12.27 22.04 -14.93
C VAL A 817 -12.26 20.52 -14.75
N THR A 818 -11.86 19.76 -15.77
CA THR A 818 -11.67 18.31 -15.65
C THR A 818 -10.30 17.89 -15.10
N SER A 819 -9.35 18.82 -14.93
CA SER A 819 -8.04 18.52 -14.37
C SER A 819 -7.88 18.86 -12.87
N GLU A 820 -8.79 19.68 -12.30
CA GLU A 820 -8.71 20.07 -10.87
C GLU A 820 -9.63 19.30 -9.92
N LEU A 821 -10.51 18.43 -10.44
CA LEU A 821 -11.43 17.63 -9.62
C LEU A 821 -10.91 16.21 -9.31
N ILE A 822 -9.68 15.87 -9.72
CA ILE A 822 -9.08 14.54 -9.48
C ILE A 822 -7.94 14.59 -8.42
N SER A 823 -7.61 15.76 -7.86
CA SER A 823 -6.51 15.87 -6.90
C SER A 823 -6.90 16.10 -5.44
N ASN A 824 -8.18 16.04 -5.07
CA ASN A 824 -8.59 16.12 -3.65
C ASN A 824 -9.83 15.24 -3.41
N GLY A 825 -9.59 13.97 -3.05
CA GLY A 825 -10.60 13.06 -2.54
C GLY A 825 -9.93 11.77 -2.11
#